data_c596e0230bb5c26b50c34194edb767a6
#
_entry.id   c596e0230bb5c26b50c34194edb767a6
#
_cell.length_a   1.000
_cell.length_b   1.000
_cell.length_c   1.000
_cell.angle_alpha   90.00
_cell.angle_beta   90.00
_cell.angle_gamma   90.00
#
_symmetry.space_group_name_H-M   'P 1'
#
loop_
_entity.id
_entity.type
_entity.pdbx_description
1 polymer ?
#
loop_
_entity_poly.entity_id
_entity_poly.type
_entity_poly.pdbx_seq_one_letter_code
_entity_poly.pdbx_strand_id
1 'polypeptide(L)'
;MRARDLVVISSVIMIVAMLVIPLPTWLLSILLLLNISLALLVLLTTMNMKEPLEFSIFPSLLLLLTLFRLGLNVSTTRAILTYGDAGGVVETFGSFVVGGNVLVGLVVFIILVIINFIVITKGSERVSEVAARFTLDAMPGKQMAIDADLNAGMISENDARTRREKISNEADFYGSMDGASKFVKGDAIAGIIIVIINLIFGMIIGVMQLDMSFGESAVHFSMLSVGDGIVSQVPALLISTATGIVVTRAASNGNLGSDIVEQLFQFPKMLYLTAATIFLLGLFTPISDIFTFPIAALLVIGGYTISRIPQPNESEIQEMEEVLETDEMKRPESVVNLLSVDPIEFEFGYGLIPLADANQGGDLLDRVVMIRRQLAIEMGLVIPVVRIRDNIQLNPNEYRLKIKGNEIAKGELLLNHFLAMSPGIEDESIEGIDTIEPSFGLPAKWITDDMKEHTEMMGYTVVDPPSVVSTHLTEVIKANAHELLGRQETKQLIDYLGESSPILVEEVTPNPLSIGDVQKVLAKLLKEKVSIRNLSIIFETLADYGKLSTDTDLLTEYVRQNLARQITNSFIVEENRIKVITLSGKVEKTIADGVQQTEHGNFLSLDPNISQSILEAIAAKLDELTLMEHQPILLCSPAVRMYTWQLTERYFPNVPILSYNELESNVEVQSVGVVNID
;
A
#
# COMPACT_ATOMS: atom_id res chain seq x y z
N MET A 1 14.19 12.45 -27.96
CA MET A 1 13.24 13.40 -27.33
C MET A 1 11.93 13.34 -28.09
N ARG A 2 10.82 13.19 -27.41
CA ARG A 2 9.49 13.23 -28.05
C ARG A 2 9.16 14.69 -28.41
N ALA A 3 8.40 14.90 -29.49
CA ALA A 3 8.03 16.26 -29.96
C ALA A 3 7.41 17.12 -28.83
N ARG A 4 6.72 16.51 -27.86
CA ARG A 4 6.13 17.15 -26.69
C ARG A 4 7.17 17.74 -25.72
N ASP A 5 8.30 17.06 -25.53
CA ASP A 5 9.39 17.53 -24.65
C ASP A 5 10.05 18.78 -25.22
N LEU A 6 10.21 18.82 -26.56
CA LEU A 6 10.76 19.98 -27.26
C LEU A 6 9.88 21.23 -27.12
N VAL A 7 8.56 21.08 -27.11
CA VAL A 7 7.63 22.20 -26.93
C VAL A 7 7.81 22.85 -25.56
N VAL A 8 7.90 22.05 -24.48
CA VAL A 8 8.08 22.57 -23.13
C VAL A 8 9.42 23.28 -22.98
N ILE A 9 10.51 22.66 -23.45
CA ILE A 9 11.85 23.26 -23.39
C ILE A 9 11.90 24.56 -24.20
N SER A 10 11.33 24.58 -25.41
CA SER A 10 11.31 25.79 -26.22
C SER A 10 10.47 26.91 -25.60
N SER A 11 9.37 26.57 -24.90
CA SER A 11 8.56 27.54 -24.16
C SER A 11 9.38 28.21 -23.03
N VAL A 12 10.13 27.42 -22.25
CA VAL A 12 10.98 27.96 -21.17
C VAL A 12 12.06 28.87 -21.76
N ILE A 13 12.73 28.46 -22.84
CA ILE A 13 13.75 29.27 -23.50
C ILE A 13 13.14 30.58 -24.04
N MET A 14 11.96 30.51 -24.67
CA MET A 14 11.23 31.70 -25.15
C MET A 14 10.89 32.67 -24.00
N ILE A 15 10.42 32.16 -22.86
CA ILE A 15 10.10 32.98 -21.70
C ILE A 15 11.35 33.72 -21.19
N VAL A 16 12.48 33.00 -21.08
CA VAL A 16 13.76 33.62 -20.68
C VAL A 16 14.22 34.67 -21.72
N ALA A 17 14.06 34.38 -22.98
CA ALA A 17 14.39 35.33 -24.04
C ALA A 17 13.55 36.62 -23.98
N MET A 18 12.26 36.53 -23.59
CA MET A 18 11.37 37.69 -23.41
C MET A 18 11.84 38.67 -22.33
N LEU A 19 12.56 38.20 -21.31
CA LEU A 19 13.15 39.05 -20.27
C LEU A 19 14.25 39.99 -20.85
N VAL A 20 14.94 39.54 -21.89
CA VAL A 20 16.11 40.23 -22.45
C VAL A 20 15.75 40.95 -23.76
N ILE A 21 15.01 40.32 -24.64
CA ILE A 21 14.70 40.81 -25.99
C ILE A 21 13.45 41.69 -25.98
N PRO A 22 13.49 42.95 -26.49
CA PRO A 22 12.29 43.76 -26.62
C PRO A 22 11.31 43.15 -27.62
N LEU A 23 10.05 43.04 -27.22
CA LEU A 23 8.99 42.50 -28.06
C LEU A 23 8.18 43.66 -28.69
N PRO A 24 7.71 43.50 -29.92
CA PRO A 24 6.79 44.47 -30.51
C PRO A 24 5.43 44.44 -29.83
N THR A 25 4.73 45.58 -29.74
CA THR A 25 3.48 45.77 -28.97
C THR A 25 2.33 44.86 -29.44
N TRP A 26 2.26 44.58 -30.77
CA TRP A 26 1.27 43.62 -31.28
C TRP A 26 1.46 42.19 -30.77
N LEU A 27 2.73 41.74 -30.65
CA LEU A 27 3.05 40.42 -30.12
C LEU A 27 2.78 40.37 -28.62
N LEU A 28 3.10 41.42 -27.88
CA LEU A 28 2.74 41.52 -26.45
C LEU A 28 1.23 41.39 -26.23
N SER A 29 0.41 42.06 -27.07
CA SER A 29 -1.06 41.94 -26.99
C SER A 29 -1.53 40.48 -27.17
N ILE A 30 -0.99 39.74 -28.12
CA ILE A 30 -1.30 38.31 -28.35
C ILE A 30 -0.89 37.48 -27.16
N LEU A 31 0.32 37.67 -26.64
CA LEU A 31 0.84 36.88 -25.52
C LEU A 31 0.10 37.18 -24.20
N LEU A 32 -0.34 38.40 -23.98
CA LEU A 32 -1.20 38.80 -22.85
C LEU A 32 -2.57 38.09 -22.90
N LEU A 33 -3.21 38.05 -24.07
CA LEU A 33 -4.45 37.31 -24.26
C LEU A 33 -4.25 35.80 -24.08
N LEU A 34 -3.15 35.27 -24.57
CA LEU A 34 -2.79 33.87 -24.37
C LEU A 34 -2.62 33.55 -22.87
N ASN A 35 -1.96 34.43 -22.11
CA ASN A 35 -1.81 34.27 -20.66
C ASN A 35 -3.14 34.26 -19.93
N ILE A 36 -4.06 35.16 -20.27
CA ILE A 36 -5.43 35.17 -19.70
C ILE A 36 -6.17 33.87 -20.08
N SER A 37 -6.08 33.45 -21.33
CA SER A 37 -6.73 32.23 -21.82
C SER A 37 -6.20 30.97 -21.13
N LEU A 38 -4.89 30.87 -20.91
CA LEU A 38 -4.28 29.75 -20.19
C LEU A 38 -4.71 29.74 -18.71
N ALA A 39 -4.75 30.89 -18.05
CA ALA A 39 -5.21 31.00 -16.68
C ALA A 39 -6.70 30.59 -16.53
N LEU A 40 -7.54 30.99 -17.48
CA LEU A 40 -8.93 30.58 -17.54
C LEU A 40 -9.07 29.07 -17.78
N LEU A 41 -8.31 28.52 -18.72
CA LEU A 41 -8.30 27.07 -18.99
C LEU A 41 -7.92 26.28 -17.74
N VAL A 42 -6.89 26.71 -17.02
CA VAL A 42 -6.46 26.09 -15.76
C VAL A 42 -7.59 26.13 -14.74
N LEU A 43 -8.24 27.27 -14.53
CA LEU A 43 -9.36 27.38 -13.61
C LEU A 43 -10.51 26.44 -13.98
N LEU A 44 -10.92 26.40 -15.24
CA LEU A 44 -12.00 25.53 -15.71
C LEU A 44 -11.64 24.04 -15.56
N THR A 45 -10.38 23.70 -15.79
CA THR A 45 -9.88 22.33 -15.56
C THR A 45 -9.97 21.96 -14.08
N THR A 46 -9.56 22.85 -13.16
CA THR A 46 -9.63 22.58 -11.72
C THR A 46 -11.05 22.46 -11.19
N MET A 47 -12.01 23.12 -11.82
CA MET A 47 -13.43 22.99 -11.47
C MET A 47 -14.03 21.65 -11.90
N ASN A 48 -13.45 21.00 -12.92
CA ASN A 48 -13.99 19.77 -13.48
C ASN A 48 -13.31 18.49 -12.93
N MET A 49 -12.23 18.60 -12.16
CA MET A 49 -11.55 17.45 -11.57
C MET A 49 -12.32 16.89 -10.36
N LYS A 50 -12.20 15.59 -10.12
CA LYS A 50 -12.80 14.89 -8.98
C LYS A 50 -11.84 14.77 -7.79
N GLU A 51 -10.57 14.49 -8.06
CA GLU A 51 -9.50 14.35 -7.05
C GLU A 51 -8.33 15.29 -7.38
N PRO A 52 -7.60 15.83 -6.38
CA PRO A 52 -6.42 16.68 -6.62
C PRO A 52 -5.34 16.05 -7.49
N LEU A 53 -5.13 14.74 -7.36
CA LEU A 53 -4.11 14.00 -8.12
C LEU A 53 -4.43 13.82 -9.61
N GLU A 54 -5.67 14.03 -10.06
CA GLU A 54 -6.00 14.04 -11.49
C GLU A 54 -5.27 15.17 -12.23
N PHE A 55 -4.85 16.20 -11.50
CA PHE A 55 -4.05 17.30 -12.04
C PHE A 55 -2.68 17.39 -11.36
N SER A 56 -1.99 16.27 -11.25
CA SER A 56 -0.69 16.14 -10.56
C SER A 56 0.40 17.09 -11.08
N ILE A 57 0.33 17.51 -12.34
CA ILE A 57 1.27 18.46 -12.96
C ILE A 57 1.02 19.91 -12.52
N PHE A 58 -0.07 20.22 -11.81
CA PHE A 58 -0.51 21.57 -11.48
C PHE A 58 0.57 22.41 -10.77
N PRO A 59 1.33 21.93 -9.75
CA PRO A 59 2.38 22.73 -9.12
C PRO A 59 3.47 23.19 -10.10
N SER A 60 3.90 22.31 -11.00
CA SER A 60 4.90 22.64 -12.04
C SER A 60 4.34 23.62 -13.07
N LEU A 61 3.06 23.47 -13.43
CA LEU A 61 2.38 24.38 -14.34
C LEU A 61 2.25 25.78 -13.73
N LEU A 62 1.99 25.90 -12.43
CA LEU A 62 1.98 27.18 -11.71
C LEU A 62 3.33 27.90 -11.84
N LEU A 63 4.44 27.20 -11.65
CA LEU A 63 5.77 27.79 -11.79
C LEU A 63 6.01 28.29 -13.23
N LEU A 64 5.62 27.50 -14.22
CA LEU A 64 5.77 27.90 -15.64
C LEU A 64 4.93 29.12 -15.99
N LEU A 65 3.66 29.15 -15.54
CA LEU A 65 2.74 30.28 -15.80
C LEU A 65 3.19 31.54 -15.05
N THR A 66 3.70 31.44 -13.84
CA THR A 66 4.23 32.60 -13.12
C THR A 66 5.47 33.15 -13.78
N LEU A 67 6.39 32.29 -14.25
CA LEU A 67 7.57 32.71 -15.00
C LEU A 67 7.18 33.39 -16.33
N PHE A 68 6.20 32.86 -17.04
CA PHE A 68 5.68 33.46 -18.28
C PHE A 68 5.09 34.85 -18.01
N ARG A 69 4.30 35.01 -16.97
CA ARG A 69 3.71 36.28 -16.53
C ARG A 69 4.76 37.32 -16.16
N LEU A 70 5.81 36.91 -15.39
CA LEU A 70 6.93 37.79 -15.08
C LEU A 70 7.65 38.26 -16.34
N GLY A 71 7.88 37.38 -17.32
CA GLY A 71 8.44 37.74 -18.62
C GLY A 71 7.60 38.78 -19.36
N LEU A 72 6.27 38.61 -19.35
CA LEU A 72 5.34 39.57 -19.94
C LEU A 72 5.37 40.92 -19.20
N ASN A 73 5.30 40.93 -17.87
CA ASN A 73 5.31 42.16 -17.08
C ASN A 73 6.60 42.99 -17.29
N VAL A 74 7.76 42.33 -17.42
CA VAL A 74 9.02 43.02 -17.74
C VAL A 74 8.97 43.58 -19.15
N SER A 75 8.43 42.82 -20.12
CA SER A 75 8.32 43.25 -21.52
C SER A 75 7.33 44.40 -21.70
N THR A 76 6.19 44.37 -21.03
CA THR A 76 5.19 45.46 -21.05
C THR A 76 5.74 46.73 -20.37
N THR A 77 6.38 46.61 -19.22
CA THR A 77 7.08 47.70 -18.55
C THR A 77 8.07 48.38 -19.48
N ARG A 78 8.92 47.60 -20.15
CA ARG A 78 9.90 48.12 -21.12
C ARG A 78 9.18 48.89 -22.26
N ALA A 79 8.13 48.32 -22.82
CA ALA A 79 7.35 48.96 -23.89
C ALA A 79 6.70 50.28 -23.40
N ILE A 80 6.09 50.31 -22.20
CA ILE A 80 5.52 51.51 -21.60
C ILE A 80 6.57 52.60 -21.42
N LEU A 81 7.73 52.24 -20.81
CA LEU A 81 8.75 53.24 -20.47
C LEU A 81 9.55 53.67 -21.69
N THR A 82 9.74 52.83 -22.75
CA THR A 82 10.51 53.18 -23.91
C THR A 82 9.70 53.89 -24.98
N TYR A 83 8.48 53.44 -25.23
CA TYR A 83 7.65 53.91 -26.34
C TYR A 83 6.39 54.69 -25.94
N GLY A 84 6.06 54.68 -24.64
CA GLY A 84 4.79 55.21 -24.15
C GLY A 84 3.56 54.43 -24.66
N ASP A 85 3.77 53.15 -25.03
CA ASP A 85 2.74 52.27 -25.61
C ASP A 85 3.02 50.82 -25.17
N ALA A 86 1.98 50.12 -24.75
CA ALA A 86 2.05 48.69 -24.33
C ALA A 86 1.15 47.77 -25.18
N GLY A 87 0.59 48.30 -26.25
CA GLY A 87 -0.32 47.60 -27.15
C GLY A 87 -1.79 47.68 -26.77
N GLY A 88 -2.63 47.38 -27.76
CA GLY A 88 -4.09 47.64 -27.70
C GLY A 88 -4.82 46.92 -26.54
N VAL A 89 -4.31 45.78 -26.04
CA VAL A 89 -4.93 45.08 -24.90
C VAL A 89 -4.78 45.90 -23.63
N VAL A 90 -3.57 46.37 -23.31
CA VAL A 90 -3.29 47.20 -22.13
C VAL A 90 -4.07 48.49 -22.18
N GLU A 91 -4.06 49.16 -23.34
CA GLU A 91 -4.77 50.40 -23.56
C GLU A 91 -6.29 50.25 -23.39
N THR A 92 -6.88 49.17 -23.94
CA THR A 92 -8.32 48.88 -23.81
C THR A 92 -8.71 48.64 -22.36
N PHE A 93 -7.96 47.81 -21.62
CA PHE A 93 -8.25 47.58 -20.20
C PHE A 93 -8.08 48.85 -19.35
N GLY A 94 -7.05 49.63 -19.64
CA GLY A 94 -6.79 50.91 -18.97
C GLY A 94 -7.93 51.89 -19.20
N SER A 95 -8.35 52.10 -20.44
CA SER A 95 -9.46 53.02 -20.80
C SER A 95 -10.81 52.58 -20.21
N PHE A 96 -11.09 51.26 -20.18
CA PHE A 96 -12.30 50.69 -19.59
C PHE A 96 -12.43 51.00 -18.10
N VAL A 97 -11.33 50.81 -17.33
CA VAL A 97 -11.35 51.00 -15.87
C VAL A 97 -11.26 52.46 -15.46
N VAL A 98 -10.51 53.25 -16.21
CA VAL A 98 -10.37 54.69 -15.94
C VAL A 98 -11.67 55.42 -16.26
N GLY A 99 -12.48 54.99 -17.27
CA GLY A 99 -13.85 55.47 -17.51
C GLY A 99 -13.98 56.99 -17.65
N GLY A 100 -12.96 57.67 -18.15
CA GLY A 100 -12.93 59.12 -18.32
C GLY A 100 -12.48 59.94 -17.09
N ASN A 101 -12.33 59.30 -15.91
CA ASN A 101 -11.80 59.98 -14.72
C ASN A 101 -10.63 59.14 -14.14
N VAL A 102 -9.41 59.60 -14.42
CA VAL A 102 -8.17 58.93 -14.02
C VAL A 102 -8.05 58.70 -12.50
N LEU A 103 -8.50 59.67 -11.70
CA LEU A 103 -8.43 59.57 -10.24
C LEU A 103 -9.35 58.45 -9.73
N VAL A 104 -10.57 58.36 -10.23
CA VAL A 104 -11.51 57.29 -9.88
C VAL A 104 -10.99 55.94 -10.33
N GLY A 105 -10.47 55.83 -11.55
CA GLY A 105 -9.87 54.59 -12.05
C GLY A 105 -8.70 54.12 -11.22
N LEU A 106 -7.83 55.04 -10.80
CA LEU A 106 -6.70 54.71 -9.94
C LEU A 106 -7.13 54.18 -8.56
N VAL A 107 -8.15 54.82 -7.93
CA VAL A 107 -8.71 54.38 -6.65
C VAL A 107 -9.32 52.98 -6.76
N VAL A 108 -10.14 52.74 -7.79
CA VAL A 108 -10.73 51.42 -8.05
C VAL A 108 -9.65 50.37 -8.28
N PHE A 109 -8.64 50.71 -9.06
CA PHE A 109 -7.50 49.82 -9.29
C PHE A 109 -6.76 49.47 -7.98
N ILE A 110 -6.45 50.44 -7.12
CA ILE A 110 -5.82 50.20 -5.82
C ILE A 110 -6.67 49.27 -4.95
N ILE A 111 -7.99 49.46 -4.93
CA ILE A 111 -8.91 48.58 -4.20
C ILE A 111 -8.83 47.15 -4.74
N LEU A 112 -8.85 46.95 -6.07
CA LEU A 112 -8.74 45.66 -6.71
C LEU A 112 -7.39 44.98 -6.39
N VAL A 113 -6.29 45.73 -6.41
CA VAL A 113 -4.94 45.23 -6.03
C VAL A 113 -4.93 44.75 -4.60
N ILE A 114 -5.47 45.53 -3.67
CA ILE A 114 -5.51 45.18 -2.23
C ILE A 114 -6.34 43.92 -2.01
N ILE A 115 -7.52 43.82 -2.62
CA ILE A 115 -8.39 42.64 -2.51
C ILE A 115 -7.67 41.41 -3.08
N ASN A 116 -7.13 41.51 -4.29
CA ASN A 116 -6.44 40.40 -4.94
C ASN A 116 -5.27 39.90 -4.09
N PHE A 117 -4.43 40.80 -3.60
CA PHE A 117 -3.24 40.43 -2.81
C PHE A 117 -3.60 39.88 -1.42
N ILE A 118 -4.41 40.62 -0.65
CA ILE A 118 -4.68 40.28 0.77
C ILE A 118 -5.66 39.14 0.88
N VAL A 119 -6.76 39.15 0.13
CA VAL A 119 -7.84 38.18 0.30
C VAL A 119 -7.56 36.93 -0.51
N ILE A 120 -7.21 37.07 -1.77
CA ILE A 120 -7.16 35.94 -2.69
C ILE A 120 -5.76 35.27 -2.64
N THR A 121 -4.69 36.02 -2.95
CA THR A 121 -3.35 35.43 -3.06
C THR A 121 -2.82 34.95 -1.72
N LYS A 122 -2.89 35.79 -0.68
CA LYS A 122 -2.45 35.45 0.68
C LYS A 122 -3.36 34.40 1.31
N GLY A 123 -4.66 34.43 1.02
CA GLY A 123 -5.63 33.42 1.45
C GLY A 123 -5.34 32.06 0.87
N SER A 124 -5.16 31.96 -0.45
CA SER A 124 -4.84 30.72 -1.16
C SER A 124 -3.50 30.13 -0.70
N GLU A 125 -2.45 30.95 -0.50
CA GLU A 125 -1.17 30.51 0.07
C GLU A 125 -1.37 29.86 1.45
N ARG A 126 -2.14 30.51 2.33
CA ARG A 126 -2.36 29.99 3.68
C ARG A 126 -3.12 28.67 3.69
N VAL A 127 -4.12 28.55 2.83
CA VAL A 127 -4.87 27.29 2.67
C VAL A 127 -3.96 26.18 2.16
N SER A 128 -3.10 26.47 1.18
CA SER A 128 -2.13 25.53 0.63
C SER A 128 -1.13 25.05 1.68
N GLU A 129 -0.56 25.96 2.47
CA GLU A 129 0.36 25.65 3.55
C GLU A 129 -0.27 24.73 4.61
N VAL A 130 -1.49 25.08 5.04
CA VAL A 130 -2.21 24.32 6.07
C VAL A 130 -2.61 22.93 5.56
N ALA A 131 -3.12 22.84 4.33
CA ALA A 131 -3.50 21.56 3.74
C ALA A 131 -2.28 20.64 3.55
N ALA A 132 -1.15 21.17 3.05
CA ALA A 132 0.10 20.42 2.93
C ALA A 132 0.56 19.87 4.28
N ARG A 133 0.51 20.70 5.32
CA ARG A 133 0.90 20.28 6.67
C ARG A 133 0.02 19.16 7.20
N PHE A 134 -1.31 19.30 7.13
CA PHE A 134 -2.23 18.26 7.60
C PHE A 134 -2.08 16.94 6.82
N THR A 135 -1.87 17.01 5.51
CA THR A 135 -1.68 15.81 4.69
C THR A 135 -0.38 15.09 5.07
N LEU A 136 0.72 15.83 5.27
CA LEU A 136 2.00 15.27 5.68
C LEU A 136 1.95 14.70 7.11
N ASP A 137 1.31 15.40 8.04
CA ASP A 137 1.16 14.95 9.43
C ASP A 137 0.25 13.69 9.53
N ALA A 138 -0.75 13.55 8.65
CA ALA A 138 -1.64 12.38 8.60
C ALA A 138 -1.03 11.17 7.87
N MET A 139 0.04 11.34 7.09
CA MET A 139 0.63 10.28 6.27
C MET A 139 1.06 9.04 7.06
N PRO A 140 1.78 9.13 8.21
CA PRO A 140 2.14 7.95 8.99
C PRO A 140 0.91 7.17 9.49
N GLY A 141 -0.14 7.87 9.91
CA GLY A 141 -1.39 7.25 10.34
C GLY A 141 -2.11 6.50 9.21
N LYS A 142 -2.19 7.11 8.02
CA LYS A 142 -2.75 6.45 6.82
C LYS A 142 -1.92 5.22 6.43
N GLN A 143 -0.59 5.26 6.53
CA GLN A 143 0.28 4.12 6.24
C GLN A 143 0.08 3.00 7.25
N MET A 144 0.01 3.31 8.54
CA MET A 144 -0.30 2.31 9.59
C MET A 144 -1.68 1.66 9.41
N ALA A 145 -2.68 2.42 8.97
CA ALA A 145 -4.00 1.87 8.66
C ALA A 145 -3.95 0.87 7.48
N ILE A 146 -3.20 1.19 6.41
CA ILE A 146 -2.99 0.26 5.29
C ILE A 146 -2.25 -1.00 5.76
N ASP A 147 -1.27 -0.86 6.65
CA ASP A 147 -0.53 -2.00 7.20
C ASP A 147 -1.44 -2.87 8.08
N ALA A 148 -2.35 -2.26 8.84
CA ALA A 148 -3.38 -2.97 9.60
C ALA A 148 -4.36 -3.71 8.68
N ASP A 149 -4.90 -3.05 7.65
CA ASP A 149 -5.80 -3.65 6.65
C ASP A 149 -5.13 -4.83 5.93
N LEU A 150 -3.84 -4.68 5.57
CA LEU A 150 -3.05 -5.73 4.93
C LEU A 150 -2.84 -6.92 5.90
N ASN A 151 -2.50 -6.63 7.15
CA ASN A 151 -2.26 -7.65 8.17
C ASN A 151 -3.56 -8.38 8.57
N ALA A 152 -4.69 -7.69 8.55
CA ALA A 152 -6.02 -8.26 8.76
C ALA A 152 -6.53 -9.05 7.53
N GLY A 153 -5.82 -9.00 6.40
CA GLY A 153 -6.24 -9.65 5.17
C GLY A 153 -7.42 -8.97 4.46
N MET A 154 -7.78 -7.74 4.85
CA MET A 154 -8.87 -6.98 4.21
C MET A 154 -8.50 -6.47 2.82
N ILE A 155 -7.20 -6.31 2.54
CA ILE A 155 -6.69 -5.87 1.25
C ILE A 155 -5.55 -6.76 0.78
N SER A 156 -5.37 -6.87 -0.54
CA SER A 156 -4.24 -7.60 -1.11
C SER A 156 -2.93 -6.80 -1.00
N GLU A 157 -1.78 -7.47 -1.14
CA GLU A 157 -0.47 -6.80 -1.14
C GLU A 157 -0.34 -5.79 -2.29
N ASN A 158 -0.90 -6.09 -3.47
CA ASN A 158 -0.94 -5.17 -4.60
C ASN A 158 -1.80 -3.93 -4.29
N ASP A 159 -2.95 -4.11 -3.64
CA ASP A 159 -3.79 -2.99 -3.22
C ASP A 159 -3.10 -2.14 -2.16
N ALA A 160 -2.44 -2.76 -1.20
CA ALA A 160 -1.65 -2.05 -0.19
C ALA A 160 -0.53 -1.23 -0.82
N ARG A 161 0.20 -1.79 -1.80
CA ARG A 161 1.22 -1.08 -2.57
C ARG A 161 0.63 0.10 -3.33
N THR A 162 -0.47 -0.11 -4.04
CA THR A 162 -1.17 0.94 -4.79
C THR A 162 -1.66 2.06 -3.86
N ARG A 163 -2.23 1.71 -2.70
CA ARG A 163 -2.67 2.69 -1.69
C ARG A 163 -1.50 3.47 -1.09
N ARG A 164 -0.36 2.83 -0.80
CA ARG A 164 0.87 3.51 -0.33
C ARG A 164 1.44 4.46 -1.37
N GLU A 165 1.49 4.05 -2.65
CA GLU A 165 1.90 4.91 -3.76
C GLU A 165 0.96 6.12 -3.90
N LYS A 166 -0.36 5.94 -3.75
CA LYS A 166 -1.34 7.04 -3.77
C LYS A 166 -1.06 8.03 -2.63
N ILE A 167 -0.81 7.56 -1.40
CA ILE A 167 -0.48 8.42 -0.25
C ILE A 167 0.84 9.16 -0.47
N SER A 168 1.87 8.50 -1.00
CA SER A 168 3.15 9.12 -1.31
C SER A 168 2.99 10.23 -2.36
N ASN A 169 2.27 9.93 -3.45
CA ASN A 169 1.98 10.91 -4.51
C ASN A 169 1.15 12.10 -3.99
N GLU A 170 0.22 11.84 -3.05
CA GLU A 170 -0.58 12.88 -2.39
C GLU A 170 0.32 13.80 -1.54
N ALA A 171 1.23 13.25 -0.76
CA ALA A 171 2.19 13.99 0.04
C ALA A 171 3.15 14.84 -0.83
N ASP A 172 3.69 14.26 -1.90
CA ASP A 172 4.56 14.95 -2.85
C ASP A 172 3.84 16.09 -3.58
N PHE A 173 2.57 15.85 -3.95
CA PHE A 173 1.73 16.86 -4.59
C PHE A 173 1.47 18.05 -3.66
N TYR A 174 1.02 17.82 -2.43
CA TYR A 174 0.74 18.89 -1.47
C TYR A 174 2.01 19.63 -1.02
N GLY A 175 3.13 18.91 -0.84
CA GLY A 175 4.43 19.51 -0.55
C GLY A 175 4.92 20.42 -1.68
N SER A 176 4.79 19.97 -2.94
CA SER A 176 5.11 20.76 -4.13
C SER A 176 4.18 21.97 -4.29
N MET A 177 2.91 21.81 -3.88
CA MET A 177 1.89 22.84 -3.95
C MET A 177 2.14 23.99 -2.96
N ASP A 178 2.60 23.69 -1.73
CA ASP A 178 3.05 24.73 -0.78
C ASP A 178 4.21 25.54 -1.35
N GLY A 179 5.18 24.89 -1.98
CA GLY A 179 6.27 25.55 -2.68
C GLY A 179 5.80 26.45 -3.82
N ALA A 180 4.96 25.93 -4.71
CA ALA A 180 4.46 26.66 -5.88
C ALA A 180 3.59 27.88 -5.50
N SER A 181 2.76 27.77 -4.45
CA SER A 181 1.91 28.88 -3.98
C SER A 181 2.72 30.09 -3.51
N LYS A 182 3.92 29.88 -2.94
CA LYS A 182 4.84 30.96 -2.56
C LYS A 182 5.38 31.74 -3.77
N PHE A 183 5.60 31.05 -4.91
CA PHE A 183 5.96 31.74 -6.15
C PHE A 183 4.84 32.61 -6.68
N VAL A 184 3.58 32.15 -6.64
CA VAL A 184 2.41 32.94 -7.04
C VAL A 184 2.28 34.21 -6.21
N LYS A 185 2.53 34.13 -4.89
CA LYS A 185 2.56 35.30 -4.03
C LYS A 185 3.71 36.27 -4.37
N GLY A 186 4.91 35.74 -4.61
CA GLY A 186 6.07 36.53 -4.99
C GLY A 186 5.81 37.33 -6.28
N ASP A 187 5.21 36.70 -7.26
CA ASP A 187 4.84 37.33 -8.54
C ASP A 187 3.75 38.41 -8.36
N ALA A 188 2.75 38.20 -7.50
CA ALA A 188 1.76 39.24 -7.18
C ALA A 188 2.42 40.49 -6.55
N ILE A 189 3.40 40.30 -5.66
CA ILE A 189 4.18 41.41 -5.08
C ILE A 189 5.01 42.11 -6.17
N ALA A 190 5.68 41.38 -7.02
CA ALA A 190 6.47 41.91 -8.12
C ALA A 190 5.60 42.76 -9.07
N GLY A 191 4.39 42.26 -9.41
CA GLY A 191 3.43 43.00 -10.24
C GLY A 191 3.03 44.34 -9.62
N ILE A 192 2.80 44.41 -8.31
CA ILE A 192 2.49 45.69 -7.62
C ILE A 192 3.67 46.65 -7.73
N ILE A 193 4.87 46.21 -7.48
CA ILE A 193 6.09 47.02 -7.57
C ILE A 193 6.28 47.53 -9.01
N ILE A 194 6.06 46.70 -10.01
CA ILE A 194 6.14 47.08 -11.43
C ILE A 194 5.15 48.17 -11.79
N VAL A 195 3.90 48.08 -11.31
CA VAL A 195 2.90 49.14 -11.57
C VAL A 195 3.31 50.49 -10.95
N ILE A 196 3.88 50.47 -9.74
CA ILE A 196 4.41 51.67 -9.09
C ILE A 196 5.57 52.25 -9.90
N ILE A 197 6.46 51.41 -10.42
CA ILE A 197 7.58 51.83 -11.28
C ILE A 197 7.02 52.44 -12.58
N ASN A 198 6.08 51.79 -13.26
CA ASN A 198 5.46 52.30 -14.48
C ASN A 198 4.80 53.64 -14.26
N LEU A 199 4.08 53.83 -13.14
CA LEU A 199 3.39 55.06 -12.82
C LEU A 199 4.38 56.22 -12.56
N ILE A 200 5.39 56.02 -11.70
CA ILE A 200 6.33 57.08 -11.30
C ILE A 200 7.28 57.41 -12.45
N PHE A 201 8.00 56.38 -12.94
CA PHE A 201 8.99 56.59 -13.99
C PHE A 201 8.35 56.90 -15.36
N GLY A 202 7.19 56.36 -15.63
CA GLY A 202 6.44 56.69 -16.84
C GLY A 202 6.09 58.16 -16.90
N MET A 203 5.57 58.75 -15.81
CA MET A 203 5.30 60.20 -15.73
C MET A 203 6.57 61.02 -15.96
N ILE A 204 7.69 60.64 -15.36
CA ILE A 204 8.96 61.36 -15.52
C ILE A 204 9.42 61.29 -16.99
N ILE A 205 9.38 60.12 -17.59
CA ILE A 205 9.78 59.89 -19.00
C ILE A 205 8.84 60.65 -19.97
N GLY A 206 7.55 60.65 -19.71
CA GLY A 206 6.57 61.38 -20.50
C GLY A 206 6.90 62.87 -20.60
N VAL A 207 7.25 63.48 -19.46
CA VAL A 207 7.65 64.90 -19.43
C VAL A 207 9.05 65.14 -20.02
N MET A 208 10.02 64.28 -19.69
CA MET A 208 11.44 64.52 -20.03
C MET A 208 11.83 64.04 -21.43
N GLN A 209 11.19 63.04 -22.00
CA GLN A 209 11.59 62.37 -23.26
C GLN A 209 10.52 62.41 -24.34
N LEU A 210 9.24 62.48 -23.98
CA LEU A 210 8.12 62.46 -24.93
C LEU A 210 7.47 63.84 -25.11
N ASP A 211 8.10 64.90 -24.57
CA ASP A 211 7.64 66.31 -24.65
C ASP A 211 6.16 66.50 -24.24
N MET A 212 5.62 65.66 -23.36
CA MET A 212 4.27 65.78 -22.82
C MET A 212 4.18 66.83 -21.70
N SER A 213 3.05 67.55 -21.64
CA SER A 213 2.81 68.32 -20.41
C SER A 213 2.62 67.42 -19.21
N PHE A 214 2.88 67.91 -18.00
CA PHE A 214 2.75 67.08 -16.77
C PHE A 214 1.34 66.49 -16.65
N GLY A 215 0.29 67.25 -17.00
CA GLY A 215 -1.08 66.76 -16.96
C GLY A 215 -1.38 65.65 -17.97
N GLU A 216 -0.89 65.78 -19.19
CA GLU A 216 -1.03 64.76 -20.26
C GLU A 216 -0.24 63.51 -19.89
N SER A 217 1.01 63.65 -19.43
CA SER A 217 1.83 62.55 -18.96
C SER A 217 1.19 61.80 -17.81
N ALA A 218 0.65 62.51 -16.82
CA ALA A 218 -0.05 61.91 -15.69
C ALA A 218 -1.27 61.10 -16.12
N VAL A 219 -2.07 61.61 -17.04
CA VAL A 219 -3.24 60.88 -17.55
C VAL A 219 -2.81 59.66 -18.38
N HIS A 220 -1.88 59.84 -19.30
CA HIS A 220 -1.43 58.78 -20.21
C HIS A 220 -0.78 57.60 -19.47
N PHE A 221 0.22 57.87 -18.64
CA PHE A 221 0.93 56.81 -17.91
C PHE A 221 0.10 56.21 -16.77
N SER A 222 -0.83 56.95 -16.16
CA SER A 222 -1.80 56.35 -15.24
C SER A 222 -2.72 55.34 -15.94
N MET A 223 -3.20 55.68 -17.12
CA MET A 223 -4.06 54.80 -17.92
C MET A 223 -3.30 53.53 -18.34
N LEU A 224 -2.06 53.65 -18.85
CA LEU A 224 -1.24 52.53 -19.23
C LEU A 224 -0.86 51.67 -18.01
N SER A 225 -0.45 52.28 -16.88
CA SER A 225 -0.08 51.54 -15.67
C SER A 225 -1.26 50.79 -15.04
N VAL A 226 -2.46 51.40 -15.03
CA VAL A 226 -3.69 50.75 -14.57
C VAL A 226 -4.05 49.60 -15.52
N GLY A 227 -3.95 49.82 -16.82
CA GLY A 227 -4.22 48.77 -17.84
C GLY A 227 -3.27 47.58 -17.70
N ASP A 228 -1.98 47.83 -17.65
CA ASP A 228 -0.94 46.79 -17.46
C ASP A 228 -1.16 46.03 -16.14
N GLY A 229 -1.43 46.77 -15.05
CA GLY A 229 -1.73 46.18 -13.75
C GLY A 229 -2.94 45.23 -13.77
N ILE A 230 -4.04 45.64 -14.44
CA ILE A 230 -5.25 44.80 -14.52
C ILE A 230 -5.00 43.56 -15.40
N VAL A 231 -4.39 43.73 -16.57
CA VAL A 231 -4.08 42.64 -17.48
C VAL A 231 -3.14 41.59 -16.81
N SER A 232 -2.25 42.02 -15.93
CA SER A 232 -1.40 41.12 -15.15
C SER A 232 -2.11 40.51 -13.95
N GLN A 233 -3.06 41.21 -13.32
CA GLN A 233 -3.75 40.74 -12.12
C GLN A 233 -4.88 39.74 -12.41
N VAL A 234 -5.58 39.86 -13.55
CA VAL A 234 -6.67 38.93 -13.91
C VAL A 234 -6.18 37.48 -13.95
N PRO A 235 -5.09 37.12 -14.65
CA PRO A 235 -4.53 35.77 -14.60
C PRO A 235 -4.08 35.37 -13.18
N ALA A 236 -3.52 36.32 -12.40
CA ALA A 236 -3.12 36.05 -11.03
C ALA A 236 -4.30 35.61 -10.15
N LEU A 237 -5.43 36.33 -10.28
CA LEU A 237 -6.67 36.03 -9.58
C LEU A 237 -7.21 34.64 -9.97
N LEU A 238 -7.26 34.33 -11.27
CA LEU A 238 -7.76 33.06 -11.78
C LEU A 238 -6.89 31.89 -11.28
N ILE A 239 -5.55 32.03 -11.34
CA ILE A 239 -4.60 31.02 -10.88
C ILE A 239 -4.66 30.84 -9.35
N SER A 240 -4.72 31.94 -8.58
CA SER A 240 -4.85 31.86 -7.12
C SER A 240 -6.16 31.20 -6.70
N THR A 241 -7.25 31.46 -7.40
CA THR A 241 -8.56 30.81 -7.20
C THR A 241 -8.46 29.31 -7.54
N ALA A 242 -7.86 28.98 -8.70
CA ALA A 242 -7.63 27.59 -9.10
C ALA A 242 -6.80 26.84 -8.03
N THR A 243 -5.74 27.48 -7.53
CA THR A 243 -4.90 26.95 -6.42
C THR A 243 -5.75 26.65 -5.19
N GLY A 244 -6.58 27.59 -4.77
CA GLY A 244 -7.49 27.41 -3.64
C GLY A 244 -8.46 26.22 -3.85
N ILE A 245 -9.06 26.12 -5.03
CA ILE A 245 -10.00 25.05 -5.40
C ILE A 245 -9.29 23.68 -5.35
N VAL A 246 -8.12 23.55 -5.99
CA VAL A 246 -7.36 22.28 -6.03
C VAL A 246 -7.02 21.79 -4.63
N VAL A 247 -6.57 22.71 -3.76
CA VAL A 247 -6.11 22.33 -2.42
C VAL A 247 -7.25 22.04 -1.46
N THR A 248 -8.41 22.69 -1.65
CA THR A 248 -9.60 22.45 -0.81
C THR A 248 -10.49 21.33 -1.33
N ARG A 249 -10.15 20.74 -2.48
CA ARG A 249 -10.95 19.68 -3.10
C ARG A 249 -10.85 18.40 -2.28
N ALA A 250 -11.97 17.97 -1.70
CA ALA A 250 -12.11 16.64 -1.15
C ALA A 250 -12.42 15.63 -2.28
N ALA A 251 -12.01 14.39 -2.13
CA ALA A 251 -12.38 13.33 -3.07
C ALA A 251 -13.92 13.16 -3.08
N SER A 252 -14.54 13.26 -4.25
CA SER A 252 -15.98 13.11 -4.42
C SER A 252 -16.29 12.42 -5.76
N ASN A 253 -17.49 11.86 -5.88
CA ASN A 253 -17.93 11.19 -7.11
C ASN A 253 -18.32 12.19 -8.23
N GLY A 254 -18.51 13.47 -7.90
CA GLY A 254 -18.90 14.52 -8.82
C GLY A 254 -17.80 15.54 -9.12
N ASN A 255 -18.07 16.50 -10.00
CA ASN A 255 -17.26 17.70 -10.18
C ASN A 255 -17.73 18.82 -9.24
N LEU A 256 -16.89 19.88 -9.05
CA LEU A 256 -17.20 20.97 -8.11
C LEU A 256 -18.55 21.63 -8.40
N GLY A 257 -18.90 21.79 -9.67
CA GLY A 257 -20.16 22.42 -10.05
C GLY A 257 -21.39 21.59 -9.63
N SER A 258 -21.34 20.27 -9.84
CA SER A 258 -22.41 19.36 -9.41
C SER A 258 -22.52 19.33 -7.89
N ASP A 259 -21.39 19.22 -7.19
CA ASP A 259 -21.36 19.14 -5.73
C ASP A 259 -21.92 20.42 -5.06
N ILE A 260 -21.54 21.60 -5.60
CA ILE A 260 -22.10 22.88 -5.11
C ILE A 260 -23.61 22.93 -5.31
N VAL A 261 -24.08 22.58 -6.50
CA VAL A 261 -25.53 22.62 -6.79
C VAL A 261 -26.25 21.59 -5.91
N GLU A 262 -25.76 20.38 -5.80
CA GLU A 262 -26.38 19.34 -4.99
C GLU A 262 -26.44 19.72 -3.51
N GLN A 263 -25.31 20.13 -2.91
CA GLN A 263 -25.24 20.46 -1.49
C GLN A 263 -25.98 21.75 -1.14
N LEU A 264 -25.90 22.78 -1.99
CA LEU A 264 -26.57 24.06 -1.72
C LEU A 264 -28.09 23.94 -1.81
N PHE A 265 -28.58 23.10 -2.72
CA PHE A 265 -29.99 22.93 -2.98
C PHE A 265 -30.61 21.68 -2.36
N GLN A 266 -29.83 20.92 -1.60
CA GLN A 266 -30.26 19.70 -0.88
C GLN A 266 -31.49 19.96 0.03
N PHE A 267 -31.62 21.19 0.57
CA PHE A 267 -32.69 21.54 1.50
C PHE A 267 -33.64 22.60 0.92
N PRO A 268 -34.67 22.22 0.16
CA PRO A 268 -35.61 23.19 -0.46
C PRO A 268 -36.26 24.14 0.54
N LYS A 269 -36.45 23.72 1.80
CA LYS A 269 -37.00 24.54 2.87
C LYS A 269 -36.16 25.79 3.15
N MET A 270 -34.85 25.74 2.98
CA MET A 270 -33.96 26.89 3.18
C MET A 270 -34.13 27.94 2.07
N LEU A 271 -34.40 27.50 0.83
CA LEU A 271 -34.72 28.42 -0.27
C LEU A 271 -36.00 29.21 -0.01
N TYR A 272 -37.04 28.56 0.54
CA TYR A 272 -38.28 29.27 0.91
C TYR A 272 -38.06 30.25 2.06
N LEU A 273 -37.25 29.88 3.07
CA LEU A 273 -36.91 30.79 4.18
C LEU A 273 -36.13 32.00 3.69
N THR A 274 -35.13 31.79 2.80
CA THR A 274 -34.37 32.89 2.19
C THR A 274 -35.26 33.79 1.34
N ALA A 275 -36.15 33.20 0.53
CA ALA A 275 -37.12 33.96 -0.26
C ALA A 275 -38.05 34.83 0.62
N ALA A 276 -38.55 34.26 1.72
CA ALA A 276 -39.36 34.99 2.69
C ALA A 276 -38.58 36.15 3.33
N THR A 277 -37.30 35.93 3.67
CA THR A 277 -36.45 36.99 4.24
C THR A 277 -36.22 38.12 3.26
N ILE A 278 -35.91 37.83 1.98
CA ILE A 278 -35.75 38.87 0.94
C ILE A 278 -37.05 39.60 0.66
N PHE A 279 -38.18 38.90 0.65
CA PHE A 279 -39.50 39.50 0.50
C PHE A 279 -39.82 40.49 1.63
N LEU A 280 -39.55 40.08 2.89
CA LEU A 280 -39.73 40.95 4.06
C LEU A 280 -38.81 42.17 4.04
N LEU A 281 -37.53 41.96 3.60
CA LEU A 281 -36.61 43.09 3.41
C LEU A 281 -37.17 44.12 2.40
N GLY A 282 -37.72 43.67 1.26
CA GLY A 282 -38.36 44.56 0.31
C GLY A 282 -39.54 45.31 0.90
N LEU A 283 -40.34 44.66 1.77
CA LEU A 283 -41.51 45.24 2.36
C LEU A 283 -41.22 46.28 3.47
N PHE A 284 -40.16 46.03 4.28
CA PHE A 284 -39.86 46.81 5.48
C PHE A 284 -38.69 47.79 5.33
N THR A 285 -37.94 47.74 4.21
CA THR A 285 -36.80 48.63 3.98
C THR A 285 -37.03 49.49 2.74
N PRO A 286 -36.33 50.64 2.57
CA PRO A 286 -36.46 51.50 1.39
C PRO A 286 -35.77 50.91 0.14
N ILE A 287 -35.50 49.58 0.12
CA ILE A 287 -34.96 48.89 -1.05
C ILE A 287 -36.10 48.76 -2.08
N SER A 288 -35.81 49.10 -3.34
CA SER A 288 -36.82 49.07 -4.40
C SER A 288 -37.39 47.65 -4.61
N ASP A 289 -38.72 47.55 -4.56
CA ASP A 289 -39.51 46.32 -4.75
C ASP A 289 -39.22 45.64 -6.10
N ILE A 290 -38.79 46.41 -7.10
CA ILE A 290 -38.42 45.92 -8.43
C ILE A 290 -37.26 44.93 -8.38
N PHE A 291 -36.39 45.00 -7.38
CA PHE A 291 -35.26 44.08 -7.23
C PHE A 291 -35.56 42.92 -6.27
N THR A 292 -36.25 43.20 -5.15
CA THR A 292 -36.46 42.21 -4.09
C THR A 292 -37.50 41.15 -4.46
N PHE A 293 -38.62 41.53 -5.07
CA PHE A 293 -39.70 40.61 -5.42
C PHE A 293 -39.34 39.62 -6.54
N PRO A 294 -38.66 40.02 -7.63
CA PRO A 294 -38.21 39.03 -8.64
C PRO A 294 -37.22 38.01 -8.08
N ILE A 295 -36.29 38.44 -7.21
CA ILE A 295 -35.31 37.53 -6.59
C ILE A 295 -36.03 36.56 -5.65
N ALA A 296 -36.93 37.04 -4.80
CA ALA A 296 -37.74 36.19 -3.93
C ALA A 296 -38.57 35.16 -4.73
N ALA A 297 -39.21 35.62 -5.83
CA ALA A 297 -39.98 34.76 -6.72
C ALA A 297 -39.10 33.67 -7.39
N LEU A 298 -37.90 34.03 -7.83
CA LEU A 298 -36.94 33.10 -8.44
C LEU A 298 -36.52 32.00 -7.42
N LEU A 299 -36.27 32.38 -6.17
CA LEU A 299 -35.92 31.42 -5.10
C LEU A 299 -37.10 30.49 -4.75
N VAL A 300 -38.33 30.99 -4.74
CA VAL A 300 -39.54 30.15 -4.55
C VAL A 300 -39.71 29.17 -5.70
N ILE A 301 -39.57 29.64 -6.94
CA ILE A 301 -39.65 28.76 -8.12
C ILE A 301 -38.54 27.69 -8.08
N GLY A 302 -37.30 28.09 -7.75
CA GLY A 302 -36.20 27.18 -7.57
C GLY A 302 -36.46 26.11 -6.50
N GLY A 303 -36.94 26.54 -5.32
CA GLY A 303 -37.32 25.61 -4.25
C GLY A 303 -38.47 24.67 -4.66
N TYR A 304 -39.43 25.15 -5.43
CA TYR A 304 -40.54 24.35 -5.93
C TYR A 304 -40.10 23.31 -6.99
N THR A 305 -39.24 23.70 -7.92
CA THR A 305 -38.73 22.76 -8.95
C THR A 305 -37.90 21.67 -8.32
N ILE A 306 -37.05 22.00 -7.34
CA ILE A 306 -36.18 21.03 -6.64
C ILE A 306 -37.01 20.11 -5.73
N SER A 307 -38.04 20.63 -5.05
CA SER A 307 -38.92 19.80 -4.22
C SER A 307 -39.75 18.77 -5.02
N ARG A 308 -39.84 18.95 -6.34
CA ARG A 308 -40.50 18.01 -7.26
C ARG A 308 -39.57 16.95 -7.86
N ILE A 309 -38.26 17.09 -7.70
CA ILE A 309 -37.31 16.04 -8.06
C ILE A 309 -37.45 14.93 -7.00
N PRO A 310 -37.86 13.71 -7.38
CA PRO A 310 -37.96 12.62 -6.41
C PRO A 310 -36.60 12.41 -5.77
N GLN A 311 -36.50 12.67 -4.46
CA GLN A 311 -35.36 12.22 -3.71
C GLN A 311 -35.56 10.71 -3.48
N PRO A 312 -34.61 9.85 -3.82
CA PRO A 312 -34.72 8.44 -3.49
C PRO A 312 -34.86 8.32 -1.97
N ASN A 313 -35.93 7.65 -1.52
CA ASN A 313 -36.14 7.37 -0.09
C ASN A 313 -35.00 6.49 0.42
N GLU A 314 -34.69 6.54 1.70
CA GLU A 314 -33.68 5.66 2.34
C GLU A 314 -33.91 4.18 2.01
N SER A 315 -35.16 3.75 1.82
CA SER A 315 -35.52 2.40 1.36
C SER A 315 -35.16 2.14 -0.11
N GLU A 316 -35.27 3.15 -1.00
CA GLU A 316 -34.86 3.01 -2.41
C GLU A 316 -33.35 3.07 -2.57
N ILE A 317 -32.62 3.76 -1.66
CA ILE A 317 -31.15 3.74 -1.61
C ILE A 317 -30.67 2.37 -1.16
N GLN A 318 -31.30 1.77 -0.15
CA GLN A 318 -31.00 0.40 0.30
C GLN A 318 -31.34 -0.63 -0.77
N GLU A 319 -32.50 -0.52 -1.44
CA GLU A 319 -32.83 -1.38 -2.59
C GLU A 319 -31.89 -1.15 -3.79
N MET A 320 -31.42 0.08 -4.01
CA MET A 320 -30.48 0.39 -5.09
C MET A 320 -29.06 -0.07 -4.74
N GLU A 321 -28.64 -0.02 -3.48
CA GLU A 321 -27.41 -0.64 -2.98
C GLU A 321 -27.47 -2.16 -3.07
N GLU A 322 -28.57 -2.80 -2.66
CA GLU A 322 -28.79 -4.25 -2.86
C GLU A 322 -28.84 -4.66 -4.34
N VAL A 323 -29.41 -3.81 -5.21
CA VAL A 323 -29.43 -4.05 -6.66
C VAL A 323 -28.06 -3.81 -7.28
N LEU A 324 -27.29 -2.83 -6.80
CA LEU A 324 -25.92 -2.59 -7.25
C LEU A 324 -24.99 -3.71 -6.79
N GLU A 325 -25.12 -4.20 -5.54
CA GLU A 325 -24.39 -5.38 -5.07
C GLU A 325 -24.78 -6.64 -5.84
N THR A 326 -26.07 -6.82 -6.16
CA THR A 326 -26.52 -7.94 -7.00
C THR A 326 -26.12 -7.81 -8.46
N ASP A 327 -26.00 -6.61 -9.02
CA ASP A 327 -25.50 -6.39 -10.37
C ASP A 327 -23.96 -6.46 -10.47
N GLU A 328 -23.23 -6.09 -9.40
CA GLU A 328 -21.79 -6.35 -9.30
C GLU A 328 -21.51 -7.86 -9.20
N MET A 329 -22.32 -8.62 -8.47
CA MET A 329 -22.21 -10.08 -8.44
C MET A 329 -22.54 -10.76 -9.78
N LYS A 330 -23.26 -10.10 -10.68
CA LYS A 330 -23.61 -10.63 -12.02
C LYS A 330 -22.60 -10.26 -13.10
N ARG A 331 -21.62 -9.39 -12.82
CA ARG A 331 -20.56 -9.06 -13.79
C ARG A 331 -19.60 -10.23 -13.95
N PRO A 332 -19.18 -10.59 -15.17
CA PRO A 332 -18.20 -11.67 -15.40
C PRO A 332 -16.89 -11.49 -14.61
N GLU A 333 -16.50 -10.25 -14.34
CA GLU A 333 -15.31 -9.92 -13.56
C GLU A 333 -15.45 -10.29 -12.07
N SER A 334 -16.65 -10.20 -11.49
CA SER A 334 -16.90 -10.62 -10.09
C SER A 334 -16.85 -12.14 -9.93
N VAL A 335 -17.26 -12.88 -10.95
CA VAL A 335 -17.19 -14.36 -10.95
C VAL A 335 -15.75 -14.84 -11.01
N VAL A 336 -14.86 -14.14 -11.71
CA VAL A 336 -13.42 -14.46 -11.75
C VAL A 336 -12.77 -14.25 -10.38
N ASN A 337 -13.18 -13.24 -9.62
CA ASN A 337 -12.69 -13.02 -8.27
C ASN A 337 -13.10 -14.13 -7.29
N LEU A 338 -14.21 -14.80 -7.51
CA LEU A 338 -14.63 -15.98 -6.74
C LEU A 338 -13.79 -17.24 -7.02
N LEU A 339 -13.01 -17.24 -8.11
CA LEU A 339 -12.07 -18.32 -8.41
C LEU A 339 -10.74 -18.18 -7.67
N SER A 340 -10.46 -17.06 -7.02
CA SER A 340 -9.26 -16.88 -6.22
C SER A 340 -9.35 -17.75 -4.97
N VAL A 341 -8.35 -18.62 -4.79
CA VAL A 341 -8.21 -19.45 -3.59
C VAL A 341 -7.18 -18.82 -2.69
N ASP A 342 -7.58 -18.49 -1.48
CA ASP A 342 -6.65 -17.92 -0.49
C ASP A 342 -5.57 -18.96 -0.10
N PRO A 343 -4.31 -18.56 0.02
CA PRO A 343 -3.22 -19.49 0.35
C PRO A 343 -3.39 -20.17 1.71
N ILE A 344 -3.86 -19.42 2.71
CA ILE A 344 -4.15 -19.91 4.06
C ILE A 344 -5.45 -19.27 4.53
N GLU A 345 -6.41 -20.10 4.96
CA GLU A 345 -7.68 -19.65 5.54
C GLU A 345 -7.84 -20.24 6.94
N PHE A 346 -8.28 -19.40 7.88
CA PHE A 346 -8.70 -19.78 9.21
C PHE A 346 -10.20 -19.47 9.35
N GLU A 347 -11.01 -20.51 9.38
CA GLU A 347 -12.46 -20.39 9.56
C GLU A 347 -12.84 -20.81 10.98
N PHE A 348 -13.79 -20.09 11.59
CA PHE A 348 -14.26 -20.42 12.93
C PHE A 348 -15.78 -20.21 13.10
N GLY A 349 -16.37 -20.96 14.04
CA GLY A 349 -17.77 -20.85 14.42
C GLY A 349 -18.06 -19.58 15.22
N TYR A 350 -19.33 -19.21 15.29
CA TYR A 350 -19.77 -17.94 15.88
C TYR A 350 -19.39 -17.78 17.37
N GLY A 351 -19.22 -18.87 18.12
CA GLY A 351 -18.80 -18.84 19.51
C GLY A 351 -17.36 -18.36 19.73
N LEU A 352 -16.53 -18.38 18.67
CA LEU A 352 -15.13 -17.99 18.70
C LEU A 352 -14.87 -16.56 18.17
N ILE A 353 -15.92 -15.82 17.78
CA ILE A 353 -15.81 -14.42 17.34
C ILE A 353 -15.03 -13.54 18.33
N PRO A 354 -15.21 -13.68 19.66
CA PRO A 354 -14.45 -12.88 20.63
C PRO A 354 -12.93 -13.02 20.53
N LEU A 355 -12.40 -14.11 19.94
CA LEU A 355 -10.95 -14.27 19.74
C LEU A 355 -10.38 -13.31 18.69
N ALA A 356 -11.18 -12.95 17.69
CA ALA A 356 -10.77 -12.08 16.59
C ALA A 356 -11.21 -10.62 16.75
N ASP A 357 -12.18 -10.35 17.65
CA ASP A 357 -12.71 -9.01 17.89
C ASP A 357 -11.87 -8.25 18.93
N ALA A 358 -11.08 -7.28 18.49
CA ALA A 358 -10.28 -6.44 19.37
C ALA A 358 -11.11 -5.65 20.41
N ASN A 359 -12.38 -5.33 20.12
CA ASN A 359 -13.27 -4.64 21.07
C ASN A 359 -13.69 -5.55 22.24
N GLN A 360 -13.61 -6.87 22.06
CA GLN A 360 -13.89 -7.88 23.09
C GLN A 360 -12.62 -8.44 23.74
N GLY A 361 -11.45 -7.85 23.45
CA GLY A 361 -10.16 -8.27 23.97
C GLY A 361 -9.48 -9.40 23.19
N GLY A 362 -9.98 -9.71 21.98
CA GLY A 362 -9.37 -10.71 21.10
C GLY A 362 -8.02 -10.24 20.53
N ASP A 363 -7.02 -11.11 20.57
CA ASP A 363 -5.64 -10.85 20.13
C ASP A 363 -5.17 -11.79 19.01
N LEU A 364 -6.07 -12.58 18.43
CA LEU A 364 -5.74 -13.58 17.42
C LEU A 364 -5.05 -12.96 16.18
N LEU A 365 -5.50 -11.79 15.74
CA LEU A 365 -4.90 -11.09 14.59
C LEU A 365 -3.44 -10.71 14.87
N ASP A 366 -3.14 -10.17 16.04
CA ASP A 366 -1.79 -9.81 16.44
C ASP A 366 -0.89 -11.05 16.56
N ARG A 367 -1.43 -12.15 17.09
CA ARG A 367 -0.72 -13.42 17.16
C ARG A 367 -0.37 -13.98 15.78
N VAL A 368 -1.27 -13.89 14.81
CA VAL A 368 -1.00 -14.30 13.43
C VAL A 368 0.13 -13.49 12.82
N VAL A 369 0.20 -12.19 13.07
CA VAL A 369 1.31 -11.34 12.64
C VAL A 369 2.64 -11.80 13.28
N MET A 370 2.62 -12.10 14.58
CA MET A 370 3.80 -12.61 15.29
C MET A 370 4.26 -13.97 14.75
N ILE A 371 3.32 -14.88 14.48
CA ILE A 371 3.60 -16.20 13.89
C ILE A 371 4.29 -16.05 12.52
N ARG A 372 3.75 -15.20 11.64
CA ARG A 372 4.37 -14.94 10.33
C ARG A 372 5.81 -14.43 10.46
N ARG A 373 6.05 -13.51 11.39
CA ARG A 373 7.40 -12.98 11.67
C ARG A 373 8.33 -14.03 12.25
N GLN A 374 7.86 -14.83 13.19
CA GLN A 374 8.63 -15.92 13.79
C GLN A 374 9.03 -16.95 12.75
N LEU A 375 8.10 -17.40 11.91
CA LEU A 375 8.36 -18.40 10.87
C LEU A 375 9.29 -17.86 9.77
N ALA A 376 9.23 -16.58 9.46
CA ALA A 376 10.19 -15.95 8.55
C ALA A 376 11.62 -15.97 9.12
N ILE A 377 11.78 -15.75 10.43
CA ILE A 377 13.08 -15.81 11.10
C ILE A 377 13.56 -17.25 11.25
N GLU A 378 12.68 -18.19 11.57
CA GLU A 378 13.02 -19.59 11.83
C GLU A 378 13.28 -20.37 10.54
N MET A 379 12.35 -20.30 9.59
CA MET A 379 12.39 -21.11 8.37
C MET A 379 12.92 -20.37 7.14
N GLY A 380 12.97 -19.04 7.17
CA GLY A 380 13.33 -18.21 6.01
C GLY A 380 12.22 -18.09 4.97
N LEU A 381 10.97 -18.44 5.33
CA LEU A 381 9.82 -18.41 4.44
C LEU A 381 8.95 -17.17 4.71
N VAL A 382 8.69 -16.38 3.66
CA VAL A 382 7.69 -15.31 3.72
C VAL A 382 6.30 -15.92 3.55
N ILE A 383 5.58 -16.06 4.67
CA ILE A 383 4.25 -16.68 4.68
C ILE A 383 3.22 -15.71 4.10
N PRO A 384 2.36 -16.15 3.17
CA PRO A 384 1.23 -15.37 2.67
C PRO A 384 0.30 -14.91 3.79
N VAL A 385 -0.61 -14.00 3.45
CA VAL A 385 -1.62 -13.52 4.39
C VAL A 385 -2.54 -14.67 4.80
N VAL A 386 -2.79 -14.79 6.10
CA VAL A 386 -3.77 -15.74 6.65
C VAL A 386 -5.14 -15.06 6.63
N ARG A 387 -6.08 -15.59 5.86
CA ARG A 387 -7.44 -15.08 5.78
C ARG A 387 -8.25 -15.62 6.95
N ILE A 388 -8.78 -14.72 7.78
CA ILE A 388 -9.58 -15.08 8.95
C ILE A 388 -11.04 -14.76 8.64
N ARG A 389 -11.93 -15.75 8.77
CA ARG A 389 -13.37 -15.61 8.46
C ARG A 389 -14.22 -16.37 9.48
N ASP A 390 -15.38 -15.82 9.81
CA ASP A 390 -16.44 -16.56 10.47
C ASP A 390 -17.16 -17.49 9.46
N ASN A 391 -17.58 -18.65 9.95
CA ASN A 391 -18.32 -19.62 9.15
C ASN A 391 -19.50 -20.18 9.95
N ILE A 392 -20.71 -19.78 9.54
CA ILE A 392 -21.97 -20.16 10.19
C ILE A 392 -22.25 -21.68 10.08
N GLN A 393 -21.61 -22.38 9.13
CA GLN A 393 -21.78 -23.83 8.93
C GLN A 393 -20.99 -24.66 9.96
N LEU A 394 -20.04 -24.04 10.68
CA LEU A 394 -19.28 -24.71 11.72
C LEU A 394 -20.04 -24.75 13.05
N ASN A 395 -19.70 -25.74 13.89
CA ASN A 395 -20.14 -25.73 15.28
C ASN A 395 -19.63 -24.44 15.98
N PRO A 396 -20.35 -23.94 17.01
CA PRO A 396 -20.00 -22.67 17.63
C PRO A 396 -18.55 -22.55 18.09
N ASN A 397 -17.97 -23.63 18.58
CA ASN A 397 -16.63 -23.69 19.18
C ASN A 397 -15.59 -24.36 18.27
N GLU A 398 -15.98 -24.70 17.05
CA GLU A 398 -15.11 -25.35 16.07
C GLU A 398 -14.35 -24.32 15.24
N TYR A 399 -13.10 -24.62 14.89
CA TYR A 399 -12.32 -23.91 13.89
C TYR A 399 -11.70 -24.86 12.88
N ARG A 400 -11.39 -24.35 11.70
CA ARG A 400 -10.74 -25.08 10.59
C ARG A 400 -9.62 -24.27 9.98
N LEU A 401 -8.57 -24.98 9.61
CA LEU A 401 -7.44 -24.46 8.87
C LEU A 401 -7.44 -25.04 7.47
N LYS A 402 -7.42 -24.17 6.46
CA LYS A 402 -7.34 -24.57 5.05
C LYS A 402 -6.08 -24.02 4.42
N ILE A 403 -5.45 -24.81 3.60
CA ILE A 403 -4.34 -24.42 2.72
C ILE A 403 -4.78 -24.64 1.27
N LYS A 404 -4.75 -23.57 0.47
CA LYS A 404 -5.21 -23.58 -0.92
C LYS A 404 -6.62 -24.18 -1.08
N GLY A 405 -7.52 -23.80 -0.17
CA GLY A 405 -8.92 -24.25 -0.15
C GLY A 405 -9.16 -25.65 0.40
N ASN A 406 -8.12 -26.43 0.73
CA ASN A 406 -8.26 -27.76 1.30
C ASN A 406 -8.17 -27.71 2.83
N GLU A 407 -9.11 -28.39 3.51
CA GLU A 407 -9.07 -28.55 4.97
C GLU A 407 -7.88 -29.44 5.36
N ILE A 408 -6.94 -28.86 6.12
CA ILE A 408 -5.73 -29.56 6.59
C ILE A 408 -5.85 -29.93 8.07
N ALA A 409 -6.48 -29.06 8.86
CA ALA A 409 -6.64 -29.28 10.29
C ALA A 409 -7.92 -28.64 10.81
N LYS A 410 -8.41 -29.13 11.94
CA LYS A 410 -9.55 -28.61 12.69
C LYS A 410 -9.36 -28.80 14.19
N GLY A 411 -10.08 -28.05 14.99
CA GLY A 411 -10.09 -28.20 16.45
C GLY A 411 -11.31 -27.55 17.08
N GLU A 412 -11.45 -27.77 18.37
CA GLU A 412 -12.49 -27.15 19.20
C GLU A 412 -11.84 -26.37 20.36
N LEU A 413 -12.44 -25.23 20.71
CA LEU A 413 -11.96 -24.37 21.79
C LEU A 413 -13.11 -24.01 22.74
N LEU A 414 -12.80 -23.97 24.01
CA LEU A 414 -13.70 -23.47 25.04
C LEU A 414 -13.14 -22.16 25.61
N LEU A 415 -13.71 -21.01 25.24
CA LEU A 415 -13.16 -19.69 25.55
C LEU A 415 -13.03 -19.39 27.04
N ASN A 416 -13.90 -19.97 27.86
CA ASN A 416 -13.89 -19.74 29.32
C ASN A 416 -13.17 -20.85 30.10
N HIS A 417 -12.34 -21.63 29.42
CA HIS A 417 -11.58 -22.74 30.00
C HIS A 417 -10.11 -22.63 29.60
N PHE A 418 -9.27 -23.38 30.29
CA PHE A 418 -7.85 -23.54 29.98
C PHE A 418 -7.56 -24.98 29.57
N LEU A 419 -6.67 -25.17 28.63
CA LEU A 419 -6.24 -26.50 28.22
C LEU A 419 -5.10 -26.97 29.12
N ALA A 420 -5.31 -28.04 29.89
CA ALA A 420 -4.32 -28.66 30.75
C ALA A 420 -3.77 -29.93 30.09
N MET A 421 -2.46 -29.97 29.86
CA MET A 421 -1.73 -31.09 29.28
C MET A 421 -0.96 -31.83 30.36
N SER A 422 -1.12 -33.16 30.44
CA SER A 422 -0.45 -34.00 31.41
C SER A 422 1.07 -34.13 31.16
N PRO A 423 1.91 -34.11 32.21
CA PRO A 423 3.34 -34.40 32.09
C PRO A 423 3.65 -35.87 31.87
N GLY A 424 2.69 -36.75 31.57
CA GLY A 424 2.86 -38.18 31.28
C GLY A 424 2.14 -39.11 32.26
N ILE A 425 1.66 -38.62 33.41
CA ILE A 425 0.84 -39.38 34.35
C ILE A 425 -0.49 -38.63 34.49
N GLU A 426 -1.59 -39.28 34.11
CA GLU A 426 -2.93 -38.73 34.35
C GLU A 426 -3.28 -38.83 35.83
N ASP A 427 -3.61 -37.69 36.43
CA ASP A 427 -4.12 -37.62 37.79
C ASP A 427 -5.67 -37.52 37.75
N GLU A 428 -6.35 -38.53 38.34
CA GLU A 428 -7.81 -38.58 38.39
C GLU A 428 -8.41 -37.44 39.24
N SER A 429 -7.60 -36.72 40.04
CA SER A 429 -8.07 -35.61 40.88
C SER A 429 -8.38 -34.34 40.09
N ILE A 430 -7.93 -34.21 38.80
CA ILE A 430 -8.19 -33.06 37.98
C ILE A 430 -9.52 -33.22 37.25
N GLU A 431 -10.52 -32.46 37.71
CA GLU A 431 -11.82 -32.39 37.05
C GLU A 431 -11.76 -31.50 35.81
N GLY A 432 -12.23 -32.02 34.67
CA GLY A 432 -12.23 -31.31 33.39
C GLY A 432 -12.90 -32.11 32.29
N ILE A 433 -13.05 -31.47 31.13
CA ILE A 433 -13.59 -32.11 29.92
C ILE A 433 -12.42 -32.74 29.15
N ASP A 434 -12.42 -34.05 28.99
CA ASP A 434 -11.39 -34.77 28.28
C ASP A 434 -11.36 -34.33 26.80
N THR A 435 -10.17 -34.09 26.30
CA THR A 435 -9.92 -33.67 24.92
C THR A 435 -8.54 -34.11 24.45
N ILE A 436 -8.24 -33.85 23.18
CA ILE A 436 -6.92 -34.07 22.60
C ILE A 436 -6.36 -32.71 22.17
N GLU A 437 -5.15 -32.40 22.58
CA GLU A 437 -4.45 -31.19 22.16
C GLU A 437 -4.22 -31.24 20.63
N PRO A 438 -4.63 -30.20 19.88
CA PRO A 438 -4.74 -30.32 18.43
C PRO A 438 -3.37 -30.28 17.69
N SER A 439 -2.31 -29.75 18.30
CA SER A 439 -1.00 -29.60 17.63
C SER A 439 -0.17 -30.87 17.62
N PHE A 440 -0.15 -31.59 18.75
CA PHE A 440 0.70 -32.75 18.97
C PHE A 440 -0.08 -34.05 19.24
N GLY A 441 -1.41 -33.95 19.33
CA GLY A 441 -2.26 -35.12 19.60
C GLY A 441 -2.15 -35.67 21.02
N LEU A 442 -1.71 -34.86 21.97
CA LEU A 442 -1.54 -35.28 23.35
C LEU A 442 -2.87 -35.30 24.10
N PRO A 443 -3.08 -36.25 25.05
CA PRO A 443 -4.22 -36.22 25.94
C PRO A 443 -4.23 -34.93 26.76
N ALA A 444 -5.37 -34.27 26.85
CA ALA A 444 -5.53 -33.00 27.56
C ALA A 444 -6.94 -32.87 28.15
N LYS A 445 -7.13 -31.93 29.09
CA LYS A 445 -8.43 -31.63 29.67
C LYS A 445 -8.72 -30.12 29.59
N TRP A 446 -9.94 -29.75 29.26
CA TRP A 446 -10.42 -28.39 29.45
C TRP A 446 -10.83 -28.19 30.90
N ILE A 447 -10.13 -27.34 31.64
CA ILE A 447 -10.37 -27.00 33.04
C ILE A 447 -10.93 -25.59 33.20
N THR A 448 -11.63 -25.35 34.31
CA THR A 448 -12.12 -24.00 34.66
C THR A 448 -11.00 -23.15 35.27
N ASP A 449 -11.19 -21.83 35.30
CA ASP A 449 -10.22 -20.89 35.88
C ASP A 449 -9.86 -21.19 37.34
N ASP A 450 -10.85 -21.63 38.14
CA ASP A 450 -10.66 -21.99 39.55
C ASP A 450 -9.66 -23.15 39.74
N MET A 451 -9.53 -24.04 38.77
CA MET A 451 -8.64 -25.21 38.82
C MET A 451 -7.23 -24.93 38.30
N LYS A 452 -7.00 -23.78 37.67
CA LYS A 452 -5.76 -23.43 36.97
C LYS A 452 -4.54 -23.55 37.90
N GLU A 453 -4.50 -22.81 39.00
CA GLU A 453 -3.38 -22.79 39.94
C GLU A 453 -3.10 -24.19 40.54
N HIS A 454 -4.15 -24.91 40.84
CA HIS A 454 -4.01 -26.26 41.38
C HIS A 454 -3.40 -27.22 40.37
N THR A 455 -3.85 -27.16 39.13
CA THR A 455 -3.38 -28.00 38.01
C THR A 455 -1.94 -27.69 37.65
N GLU A 456 -1.53 -26.39 37.64
CA GLU A 456 -0.14 -25.98 37.46
C GLU A 456 0.79 -26.51 38.57
N MET A 457 0.34 -26.50 39.85
CA MET A 457 1.09 -27.06 40.99
C MET A 457 1.28 -28.58 40.88
N MET A 458 0.39 -29.28 40.19
CA MET A 458 0.49 -30.72 39.91
C MET A 458 1.44 -31.02 38.73
N GLY A 459 2.07 -29.98 38.12
CA GLY A 459 3.02 -30.13 37.05
C GLY A 459 2.43 -30.20 35.64
N TYR A 460 1.14 -29.91 35.47
CA TYR A 460 0.50 -29.80 34.16
C TYR A 460 0.87 -28.48 33.49
N THR A 461 1.01 -28.54 32.15
CA THR A 461 1.12 -27.31 31.34
C THR A 461 -0.28 -26.79 31.04
N VAL A 462 -0.61 -25.59 31.54
CA VAL A 462 -1.94 -24.97 31.39
C VAL A 462 -1.85 -23.82 30.40
N VAL A 463 -2.66 -23.86 29.32
CA VAL A 463 -2.61 -22.92 28.19
C VAL A 463 -3.98 -22.31 27.91
N ASP A 464 -4.02 -21.03 27.59
CA ASP A 464 -5.23 -20.31 27.18
C ASP A 464 -5.66 -20.65 25.74
N PRO A 465 -6.96 -20.53 25.39
CA PRO A 465 -7.48 -20.88 24.07
C PRO A 465 -6.80 -20.15 22.91
N PRO A 466 -6.50 -18.83 22.97
CA PRO A 466 -5.74 -18.14 21.91
C PRO A 466 -4.36 -18.74 21.66
N SER A 467 -3.67 -19.19 22.73
CA SER A 467 -2.35 -19.83 22.61
C SER A 467 -2.45 -21.23 21.99
N VAL A 468 -3.50 -21.99 22.31
CA VAL A 468 -3.76 -23.30 21.67
C VAL A 468 -3.90 -23.12 20.14
N VAL A 469 -4.72 -22.17 19.69
CA VAL A 469 -4.88 -21.90 18.26
C VAL A 469 -3.57 -21.43 17.62
N SER A 470 -2.85 -20.53 18.29
CA SER A 470 -1.59 -19.99 17.78
C SER A 470 -0.54 -21.08 17.57
N THR A 471 -0.44 -22.01 18.53
CA THR A 471 0.46 -23.15 18.42
C THR A 471 0.03 -24.08 17.29
N HIS A 472 -1.26 -24.42 17.22
CA HIS A 472 -1.78 -25.29 16.17
C HIS A 472 -1.58 -24.68 14.78
N LEU A 473 -1.90 -23.38 14.60
CA LEU A 473 -1.67 -22.66 13.35
C LEU A 473 -0.17 -22.69 12.96
N THR A 474 0.72 -22.45 13.94
CA THR A 474 2.17 -22.49 13.71
C THR A 474 2.64 -23.85 13.23
N GLU A 475 2.24 -24.93 13.89
CA GLU A 475 2.65 -26.28 13.53
C GLU A 475 2.06 -26.74 12.19
N VAL A 476 0.81 -26.41 11.90
CA VAL A 476 0.18 -26.68 10.60
C VAL A 476 0.90 -25.96 9.47
N ILE A 477 1.25 -24.68 9.67
CA ILE A 477 1.99 -23.91 8.66
C ILE A 477 3.40 -24.48 8.47
N LYS A 478 4.12 -24.86 9.55
CA LYS A 478 5.44 -25.50 9.47
C LYS A 478 5.40 -26.82 8.69
N ALA A 479 4.43 -27.66 8.99
CA ALA A 479 4.27 -28.95 8.33
C ALA A 479 4.00 -28.81 6.82
N ASN A 480 3.30 -27.76 6.42
CA ASN A 480 2.90 -27.52 5.04
C ASN A 480 3.66 -26.35 4.38
N ALA A 481 4.78 -25.91 4.96
CA ALA A 481 5.58 -24.79 4.47
C ALA A 481 6.02 -24.95 3.00
N HIS A 482 6.32 -26.17 2.58
CA HIS A 482 6.71 -26.51 1.21
C HIS A 482 5.59 -26.27 0.18
N GLU A 483 4.32 -26.38 0.58
CA GLU A 483 3.18 -26.10 -0.30
C GLU A 483 2.92 -24.59 -0.44
N LEU A 484 3.29 -23.81 0.58
CA LEU A 484 3.11 -22.36 0.60
C LEU A 484 4.16 -21.62 -0.23
N LEU A 485 5.29 -22.26 -0.52
CA LEU A 485 6.35 -21.70 -1.35
C LEU A 485 6.03 -21.91 -2.84
N GLY A 486 5.34 -20.97 -3.46
CA GLY A 486 5.12 -20.95 -4.90
C GLY A 486 6.24 -20.24 -5.67
N ARG A 487 6.04 -20.08 -6.99
CA ARG A 487 7.01 -19.38 -7.86
C ARG A 487 7.10 -17.90 -7.55
N GLN A 488 6.00 -17.29 -7.12
CA GLN A 488 5.95 -15.86 -6.79
C GLN A 488 6.74 -15.58 -5.50
N GLU A 489 6.53 -16.38 -4.46
CA GLU A 489 7.25 -16.30 -3.19
C GLU A 489 8.75 -16.57 -3.41
N THR A 490 9.07 -17.56 -4.23
CA THR A 490 10.48 -17.84 -4.62
C THR A 490 11.10 -16.65 -5.34
N LYS A 491 10.36 -15.99 -6.25
CA LYS A 491 10.85 -14.80 -6.94
C LYS A 491 11.13 -13.66 -5.98
N GLN A 492 10.27 -13.44 -4.97
CA GLN A 492 10.48 -12.43 -3.93
C GLN A 492 11.76 -12.71 -3.12
N LEU A 493 12.03 -14.00 -2.77
CA LEU A 493 13.28 -14.37 -2.09
C LEU A 493 14.51 -14.14 -2.96
N ILE A 494 14.42 -14.44 -4.26
CA ILE A 494 15.48 -14.18 -5.24
C ILE A 494 15.74 -12.67 -5.37
N ASP A 495 14.70 -11.86 -5.47
CA ASP A 495 14.83 -10.41 -5.59
C ASP A 495 15.45 -9.79 -4.33
N TYR A 496 15.04 -10.25 -3.15
CA TYR A 496 15.65 -9.86 -1.87
C TYR A 496 17.15 -10.21 -1.82
N LEU A 497 17.54 -11.42 -2.25
CA LEU A 497 18.94 -11.80 -2.34
C LEU A 497 19.69 -10.94 -3.37
N GLY A 498 19.05 -10.58 -4.47
CA GLY A 498 19.60 -9.74 -5.53
C GLY A 498 19.95 -8.32 -5.08
N GLU A 499 19.27 -7.76 -4.07
CA GLU A 499 19.61 -6.46 -3.48
C GLU A 499 21.00 -6.47 -2.81
N SER A 500 21.38 -7.59 -2.18
CA SER A 500 22.66 -7.74 -1.48
C SER A 500 23.74 -8.45 -2.31
N SER A 501 23.36 -9.36 -3.18
CA SER A 501 24.26 -10.25 -3.92
C SER A 501 23.81 -10.46 -5.38
N PRO A 502 23.77 -9.39 -6.22
CA PRO A 502 23.24 -9.46 -7.58
C PRO A 502 23.99 -10.44 -8.48
N ILE A 503 25.31 -10.52 -8.37
CA ILE A 503 26.15 -11.44 -9.17
C ILE A 503 25.75 -12.89 -8.93
N LEU A 504 25.51 -13.26 -7.68
CA LEU A 504 25.15 -14.62 -7.31
C LEU A 504 23.78 -15.03 -7.89
N VAL A 505 22.83 -14.13 -7.92
CA VAL A 505 21.52 -14.36 -8.54
C VAL A 505 21.65 -14.53 -10.06
N GLU A 506 22.45 -13.70 -10.72
CA GLU A 506 22.69 -13.76 -12.17
C GLU A 506 23.40 -15.06 -12.60
N GLU A 507 24.25 -15.65 -11.73
CA GLU A 507 24.92 -16.93 -12.01
C GLU A 507 24.01 -18.15 -11.89
N VAL A 508 22.87 -18.04 -11.19
CA VAL A 508 21.94 -19.16 -10.97
C VAL A 508 20.71 -19.04 -11.86
N THR A 509 20.08 -17.85 -11.91
CA THR A 509 18.81 -17.62 -12.63
C THR A 509 18.94 -16.51 -13.67
N PRO A 510 18.35 -16.65 -14.88
CA PRO A 510 17.50 -17.75 -15.36
C PRO A 510 18.27 -18.97 -15.88
N ASN A 511 19.59 -18.90 -16.00
CA ASN A 511 20.46 -19.98 -16.46
C ASN A 511 21.63 -20.16 -15.49
N PRO A 512 21.97 -21.41 -15.04
CA PRO A 512 21.47 -22.70 -15.56
C PRO A 512 20.12 -23.17 -15.00
N LEU A 513 19.58 -22.54 -13.94
CA LEU A 513 18.36 -22.99 -13.28
C LEU A 513 17.20 -21.99 -13.46
N SER A 514 16.03 -22.50 -13.77
CA SER A 514 14.81 -21.68 -13.77
C SER A 514 14.33 -21.39 -12.35
N ILE A 515 13.49 -20.35 -12.17
CA ILE A 515 12.83 -20.05 -10.89
C ILE A 515 12.08 -21.29 -10.36
N GLY A 516 11.51 -22.11 -11.27
CA GLY A 516 10.81 -23.33 -10.90
C GLY A 516 11.74 -24.42 -10.37
N ASP A 517 13.00 -24.50 -10.82
CA ASP A 517 13.95 -25.47 -10.30
C ASP A 517 14.49 -25.03 -8.94
N VAL A 518 14.78 -23.75 -8.77
CA VAL A 518 15.11 -23.17 -7.45
C VAL A 518 13.95 -23.38 -6.46
N GLN A 519 12.71 -23.11 -6.88
CA GLN A 519 11.52 -23.35 -6.03
C GLN A 519 11.42 -24.80 -5.59
N LYS A 520 11.68 -25.79 -6.46
CA LYS A 520 11.65 -27.21 -6.10
C LYS A 520 12.71 -27.56 -5.05
N VAL A 521 13.94 -27.03 -5.20
CA VAL A 521 15.02 -27.26 -4.21
C VAL A 521 14.64 -26.67 -2.85
N LEU A 522 14.17 -25.43 -2.83
CA LEU A 522 13.75 -24.77 -1.58
C LEU A 522 12.55 -25.47 -0.94
N ALA A 523 11.57 -25.90 -1.73
CA ALA A 523 10.41 -26.63 -1.23
C ALA A 523 10.80 -27.99 -0.63
N LYS A 524 11.75 -28.71 -1.24
CA LYS A 524 12.27 -29.98 -0.69
C LYS A 524 13.00 -29.77 0.65
N LEU A 525 13.79 -28.71 0.77
CA LEU A 525 14.42 -28.35 2.05
C LEU A 525 13.37 -28.08 3.14
N LEU A 526 12.34 -27.27 2.83
CA LEU A 526 11.24 -26.96 3.75
C LEU A 526 10.44 -28.21 4.13
N LYS A 527 10.22 -29.12 3.18
CA LYS A 527 9.51 -30.38 3.42
C LYS A 527 10.23 -31.26 4.45
N GLU A 528 11.55 -31.21 4.44
CA GLU A 528 12.40 -31.88 5.42
C GLU A 528 12.72 -31.00 6.65
N LYS A 529 11.97 -29.92 6.87
CA LYS A 529 12.12 -28.99 7.99
C LYS A 529 13.48 -28.29 8.06
N VAL A 530 14.21 -28.22 6.93
CA VAL A 530 15.48 -27.48 6.83
C VAL A 530 15.17 -26.02 6.48
N SER A 531 15.66 -25.10 7.30
CA SER A 531 15.47 -23.67 7.10
C SER A 531 16.18 -23.17 5.84
N ILE A 532 15.46 -22.41 5.01
CA ILE A 532 15.99 -21.77 3.80
C ILE A 532 16.47 -20.33 4.04
N ARG A 533 16.57 -19.92 5.30
CA ARG A 533 16.94 -18.53 5.66
C ARG A 533 18.30 -18.11 5.10
N ASN A 534 19.24 -19.03 5.00
CA ASN A 534 20.58 -18.76 4.48
C ASN A 534 20.62 -18.91 2.96
N LEU A 535 19.87 -18.03 2.26
CA LEU A 535 19.79 -18.04 0.79
C LEU A 535 21.14 -17.91 0.11
N SER A 536 22.11 -17.19 0.70
CA SER A 536 23.45 -17.02 0.10
C SER A 536 24.15 -18.35 -0.07
N ILE A 537 24.24 -19.19 0.98
CA ILE A 537 24.88 -20.52 0.90
C ILE A 537 24.12 -21.43 -0.07
N ILE A 538 22.78 -21.36 -0.06
CA ILE A 538 21.95 -22.14 -0.98
C ILE A 538 22.27 -21.76 -2.42
N PHE A 539 22.31 -20.46 -2.75
CA PHE A 539 22.57 -19.97 -4.09
C PHE A 539 24.02 -20.19 -4.52
N GLU A 540 25.03 -20.04 -3.63
CA GLU A 540 26.40 -20.40 -3.92
C GLU A 540 26.51 -21.87 -4.34
N THR A 541 25.84 -22.75 -3.60
CA THR A 541 25.82 -24.19 -3.94
C THR A 541 25.13 -24.42 -5.29
N LEU A 542 24.00 -23.75 -5.55
CA LEU A 542 23.28 -23.86 -6.82
C LEU A 542 24.09 -23.29 -8.00
N ALA A 543 24.89 -22.24 -7.80
CA ALA A 543 25.80 -21.69 -8.82
C ALA A 543 26.93 -22.69 -9.19
N ASP A 544 27.49 -23.35 -8.19
CA ASP A 544 28.58 -24.32 -8.37
C ASP A 544 28.09 -25.61 -9.06
N TYR A 545 27.00 -26.19 -8.58
CA TYR A 545 26.54 -27.51 -9.02
C TYR A 545 25.45 -27.45 -10.11
N GLY A 546 24.73 -26.36 -10.26
CA GLY A 546 23.68 -26.21 -11.28
C GLY A 546 24.19 -26.28 -12.71
N LYS A 547 25.47 -25.93 -12.94
CA LYS A 547 26.17 -26.11 -14.23
C LYS A 547 26.50 -27.58 -14.53
N LEU A 548 26.57 -28.43 -13.52
CA LEU A 548 26.89 -29.84 -13.64
C LEU A 548 25.65 -30.71 -13.77
N SER A 549 24.57 -30.35 -13.08
CA SER A 549 23.32 -31.09 -13.08
C SER A 549 22.13 -30.14 -12.82
N THR A 550 21.03 -30.36 -13.52
CA THR A 550 19.73 -29.68 -13.27
C THR A 550 18.76 -30.57 -12.48
N ASP A 551 19.21 -31.75 -12.01
CA ASP A 551 18.43 -32.62 -11.15
C ASP A 551 18.24 -31.98 -9.78
N THR A 552 17.01 -31.60 -9.48
CA THR A 552 16.64 -30.87 -8.24
C THR A 552 16.80 -31.74 -6.99
N ASP A 553 16.77 -33.08 -7.11
CA ASP A 553 17.00 -34.00 -6.00
C ASP A 553 18.48 -34.00 -5.62
N LEU A 554 19.36 -34.15 -6.61
CA LEU A 554 20.79 -34.10 -6.41
C LEU A 554 21.25 -32.72 -5.92
N LEU A 555 20.72 -31.66 -6.48
CA LEU A 555 20.99 -30.28 -6.03
C LEU A 555 20.57 -30.05 -4.56
N THR A 556 19.45 -30.62 -4.15
CA THR A 556 19.01 -30.55 -2.75
C THR A 556 20.00 -31.22 -1.81
N GLU A 557 20.52 -32.39 -2.18
CA GLU A 557 21.54 -33.07 -1.38
C GLU A 557 22.85 -32.28 -1.25
N TYR A 558 23.33 -31.64 -2.33
CA TYR A 558 24.48 -30.74 -2.26
C TYR A 558 24.24 -29.52 -1.38
N VAL A 559 23.05 -28.91 -1.49
CA VAL A 559 22.66 -27.78 -0.63
C VAL A 559 22.63 -28.21 0.84
N ARG A 560 22.08 -29.38 1.16
CA ARG A 560 22.07 -29.93 2.53
C ARG A 560 23.47 -30.13 3.08
N GLN A 561 24.41 -30.66 2.28
CA GLN A 561 25.80 -30.81 2.68
C GLN A 561 26.48 -29.48 3.01
N ASN A 562 26.22 -28.42 2.23
CA ASN A 562 26.76 -27.09 2.50
C ASN A 562 26.05 -26.38 3.67
N LEU A 563 24.83 -26.79 4.01
CA LEU A 563 24.11 -26.37 5.22
C LEU A 563 24.42 -27.24 6.46
N ALA A 564 25.44 -28.11 6.42
CA ALA A 564 25.77 -29.06 7.48
C ALA A 564 25.83 -28.43 8.87
N ARG A 565 26.47 -27.28 9.01
CA ARG A 565 26.53 -26.54 10.28
C ARG A 565 25.16 -26.15 10.81
N GLN A 566 24.30 -25.63 9.94
CA GLN A 566 22.93 -25.23 10.29
C GLN A 566 22.10 -26.45 10.69
N ILE A 567 22.17 -27.52 9.90
CA ILE A 567 21.46 -28.79 10.16
C ILE A 567 21.95 -29.43 11.45
N THR A 568 23.24 -29.56 11.63
CA THR A 568 23.84 -30.17 12.83
C THR A 568 23.44 -29.42 14.10
N ASN A 569 23.51 -28.07 14.08
CA ASN A 569 23.20 -27.25 15.24
C ASN A 569 21.71 -27.33 15.67
N SER A 570 20.80 -27.71 14.79
CA SER A 570 19.37 -27.88 15.15
C SER A 570 19.13 -29.18 15.98
N PHE A 571 20.09 -30.09 16.04
CA PHE A 571 19.97 -31.39 16.70
C PHE A 571 20.92 -31.58 17.90
N ILE A 572 21.78 -30.61 18.19
CA ILE A 572 22.66 -30.66 19.37
C ILE A 572 21.83 -30.31 20.61
N VAL A 573 21.75 -31.25 21.56
CA VAL A 573 21.00 -31.04 22.80
C VAL A 573 21.95 -30.72 23.97
N GLU A 574 23.02 -31.48 24.18
CA GLU A 574 23.99 -31.30 25.29
C GLU A 574 25.42 -31.66 24.88
N GLU A 575 26.42 -30.98 25.45
CA GLU A 575 27.85 -31.29 25.33
C GLU A 575 28.39 -31.50 23.91
N ASN A 576 27.80 -30.87 22.89
CA ASN A 576 28.22 -31.00 21.48
C ASN A 576 28.12 -32.45 20.94
N ARG A 577 27.11 -33.20 21.39
CA ARG A 577 26.85 -34.60 21.03
C ARG A 577 25.52 -34.77 20.35
N ILE A 578 25.49 -35.68 19.37
CA ILE A 578 24.27 -36.12 18.69
C ILE A 578 24.12 -37.64 18.85
N LYS A 579 22.95 -38.06 19.35
CA LYS A 579 22.62 -39.50 19.44
C LYS A 579 21.83 -39.89 18.20
N VAL A 580 22.29 -40.96 17.53
CA VAL A 580 21.72 -41.39 16.25
C VAL A 580 21.50 -42.91 16.21
N ILE A 581 20.53 -43.32 15.40
CA ILE A 581 20.38 -44.68 14.92
C ILE A 581 21.05 -44.77 13.55
N THR A 582 21.87 -45.77 13.31
CA THR A 582 22.52 -45.97 12.02
C THR A 582 21.90 -47.12 11.25
N LEU A 583 21.94 -47.06 9.92
CA LEU A 583 21.59 -48.19 9.07
C LEU A 583 22.79 -49.15 8.94
N SER A 584 22.53 -50.47 8.98
CA SER A 584 23.58 -51.44 8.67
C SER A 584 23.95 -51.40 7.18
N GLY A 585 25.20 -51.77 6.86
CA GLY A 585 25.64 -51.80 5.47
C GLY A 585 24.81 -52.73 4.56
N LYS A 586 24.15 -53.75 5.13
CA LYS A 586 23.21 -54.61 4.40
C LYS A 586 21.94 -53.87 4.00
N VAL A 587 21.36 -53.07 4.92
CA VAL A 587 20.18 -52.25 4.67
C VAL A 587 20.48 -51.14 3.65
N GLU A 588 21.59 -50.41 3.82
CA GLU A 588 22.02 -49.39 2.88
C GLU A 588 22.23 -49.94 1.47
N LYS A 589 22.87 -51.09 1.35
CA LYS A 589 23.06 -51.77 0.06
C LYS A 589 21.75 -52.19 -0.57
N THR A 590 20.82 -52.72 0.21
CA THR A 590 19.49 -53.13 -0.29
C THR A 590 18.72 -51.93 -0.81
N ILE A 591 18.79 -50.77 -0.13
CA ILE A 591 18.17 -49.51 -0.60
C ILE A 591 18.88 -49.04 -1.88
N ALA A 592 20.20 -49.03 -1.93
CA ALA A 592 20.97 -48.60 -3.09
C ALA A 592 20.70 -49.48 -4.34
N ASP A 593 20.64 -50.81 -4.17
CA ASP A 593 20.34 -51.75 -5.25
C ASP A 593 18.90 -51.62 -5.77
N GLY A 594 17.98 -51.08 -4.94
CA GLY A 594 16.59 -50.79 -5.30
C GLY A 594 16.39 -49.49 -6.09
N VAL A 595 17.43 -48.67 -6.27
CA VAL A 595 17.32 -47.42 -7.02
C VAL A 595 17.33 -47.66 -8.52
N GLN A 596 16.27 -47.27 -9.21
CA GLN A 596 16.14 -47.34 -10.66
C GLN A 596 16.29 -45.97 -11.31
N GLN A 597 17.17 -45.92 -12.33
CA GLN A 597 17.35 -44.73 -13.16
C GLN A 597 16.36 -44.72 -14.32
N THR A 598 15.68 -43.59 -14.52
CA THR A 598 14.77 -43.36 -15.65
C THR A 598 15.06 -42.04 -16.31
N GLU A 599 14.47 -41.80 -17.47
CA GLU A 599 14.54 -40.49 -18.19
C GLU A 599 13.96 -39.32 -17.38
N HIS A 600 13.13 -39.60 -16.36
CA HIS A 600 12.47 -38.61 -15.52
C HIS A 600 13.08 -38.48 -14.11
N GLY A 601 14.22 -39.10 -13.85
CA GLY A 601 14.91 -39.10 -12.55
C GLY A 601 15.07 -40.49 -11.95
N ASN A 602 15.60 -40.50 -10.73
CA ASN A 602 15.85 -41.74 -9.98
C ASN A 602 14.69 -41.96 -8.99
N PHE A 603 14.23 -43.21 -8.87
CA PHE A 603 13.22 -43.57 -7.88
C PHE A 603 13.52 -44.89 -7.20
N LEU A 604 13.05 -45.06 -5.97
CA LEU A 604 13.23 -46.26 -5.18
C LEU A 604 12.14 -47.28 -5.56
N SER A 605 12.58 -48.48 -6.00
CA SER A 605 11.71 -49.63 -6.30
C SER A 605 12.18 -50.83 -5.51
N LEU A 606 11.59 -51.07 -4.33
CA LEU A 606 11.86 -52.22 -3.47
C LEU A 606 10.69 -53.20 -3.48
N ASP A 607 10.99 -54.46 -3.24
CA ASP A 607 9.94 -55.44 -2.94
C ASP A 607 9.15 -55.01 -1.69
N PRO A 608 7.79 -55.07 -1.73
CA PRO A 608 6.97 -54.65 -0.60
C PRO A 608 7.31 -55.31 0.73
N ASN A 609 7.71 -56.61 0.71
CA ASN A 609 8.11 -57.33 1.93
C ASN A 609 9.42 -56.80 2.50
N ILE A 610 10.37 -56.48 1.62
CA ILE A 610 11.67 -55.89 2.05
C ILE A 610 11.45 -54.49 2.61
N SER A 611 10.64 -53.67 1.94
CA SER A 611 10.26 -52.33 2.41
C SER A 611 9.63 -52.40 3.80
N GLN A 612 8.70 -53.33 4.01
CA GLN A 612 8.01 -53.51 5.29
C GLN A 612 9.00 -53.97 6.38
N SER A 613 9.91 -54.94 6.09
CA SER A 613 10.91 -55.40 7.04
C SER A 613 11.88 -54.29 7.48
N ILE A 614 12.26 -53.38 6.53
CA ILE A 614 13.09 -52.22 6.87
C ILE A 614 12.32 -51.25 7.79
N LEU A 615 11.05 -50.95 7.47
CA LEU A 615 10.22 -50.06 8.26
C LEU A 615 9.95 -50.60 9.67
N GLU A 616 9.68 -51.90 9.82
CA GLU A 616 9.49 -52.56 11.11
C GLU A 616 10.77 -52.53 11.96
N ALA A 617 11.95 -52.77 11.33
CA ALA A 617 13.22 -52.69 12.01
C ALA A 617 13.57 -51.25 12.45
N ILE A 618 13.21 -50.24 11.66
CA ILE A 618 13.31 -48.81 12.04
C ILE A 618 12.37 -48.52 13.20
N ALA A 619 11.10 -48.91 13.13
CA ALA A 619 10.11 -48.68 14.18
C ALA A 619 10.56 -49.22 15.53
N ALA A 620 11.00 -50.47 15.55
CA ALA A 620 11.49 -51.12 16.79
C ALA A 620 12.67 -50.36 17.44
N LYS A 621 13.54 -49.77 16.65
CA LYS A 621 14.66 -48.95 17.17
C LYS A 621 14.26 -47.56 17.60
N LEU A 622 13.27 -46.95 16.94
CA LEU A 622 12.70 -45.66 17.32
C LEU A 622 11.95 -45.76 18.66
N ASP A 623 11.17 -46.81 18.87
CA ASP A 623 10.47 -47.08 20.12
C ASP A 623 11.44 -47.26 21.30
N GLU A 624 12.57 -47.97 21.07
CA GLU A 624 13.61 -48.14 22.07
C GLU A 624 14.24 -46.81 22.52
N LEU A 625 14.44 -45.85 21.58
CA LEU A 625 14.98 -44.52 21.88
C LEU A 625 13.95 -43.60 22.54
N THR A 626 12.71 -43.66 22.13
CA THR A 626 11.63 -42.87 22.72
C THR A 626 11.44 -43.18 24.18
N LEU A 627 11.61 -44.45 24.57
CA LEU A 627 11.62 -44.89 25.98
C LEU A 627 12.80 -44.30 26.78
N MET A 628 13.86 -43.86 26.13
CA MET A 628 15.05 -43.23 26.74
C MET A 628 15.00 -41.70 26.74
N GLU A 629 13.84 -41.09 26.41
CA GLU A 629 13.62 -39.63 26.31
C GLU A 629 14.58 -38.90 25.34
N HIS A 630 15.01 -39.56 24.27
CA HIS A 630 15.92 -39.00 23.28
C HIS A 630 15.18 -38.73 21.96
N GLN A 631 15.53 -37.61 21.31
CA GLN A 631 15.03 -37.31 19.97
C GLN A 631 15.58 -38.33 18.96
N PRO A 632 14.75 -39.10 18.28
CA PRO A 632 15.20 -40.12 17.33
C PRO A 632 15.72 -39.48 16.04
N ILE A 633 16.98 -39.72 15.70
CA ILE A 633 17.64 -39.27 14.46
C ILE A 633 18.17 -40.49 13.72
N LEU A 634 17.82 -40.62 12.45
CA LEU A 634 18.34 -41.69 11.60
C LEU A 634 19.55 -41.21 10.78
N LEU A 635 20.68 -41.90 10.86
CA LEU A 635 21.90 -41.56 10.13
C LEU A 635 22.22 -42.63 9.10
N CYS A 636 22.52 -42.23 7.87
CA CYS A 636 22.85 -43.13 6.77
C CYS A 636 23.90 -42.53 5.81
N SER A 637 24.35 -43.32 4.84
CA SER A 637 25.26 -42.80 3.82
C SER A 637 24.60 -41.81 2.89
N PRO A 638 25.33 -40.81 2.35
CA PRO A 638 24.79 -39.79 1.43
C PRO A 638 24.11 -40.40 0.20
N ALA A 639 24.60 -41.57 -0.27
CA ALA A 639 24.06 -42.21 -1.46
C ALA A 639 22.62 -42.74 -1.30
N VAL A 640 22.19 -43.04 -0.07
CA VAL A 640 20.87 -43.62 0.21
C VAL A 640 19.96 -42.70 1.03
N ARG A 641 20.46 -41.55 1.50
CA ARG A 641 19.73 -40.68 2.41
C ARG A 641 18.35 -40.26 1.85
N MET A 642 18.31 -39.73 0.64
CA MET A 642 17.09 -39.31 0.00
C MET A 642 16.07 -40.44 -0.15
N TYR A 643 16.55 -41.64 -0.55
CA TYR A 643 15.68 -42.81 -0.73
C TYR A 643 15.20 -43.38 0.60
N THR A 644 16.02 -43.29 1.64
CA THR A 644 15.62 -43.64 3.00
C THR A 644 14.53 -42.72 3.48
N TRP A 645 14.67 -41.42 3.22
CA TRP A 645 13.64 -40.43 3.54
C TRP A 645 12.33 -40.71 2.79
N GLN A 646 12.37 -40.98 1.47
CA GLN A 646 11.18 -41.33 0.69
C GLN A 646 10.47 -42.58 1.23
N LEU A 647 11.23 -43.56 1.71
CA LEU A 647 10.68 -44.78 2.29
C LEU A 647 9.98 -44.55 3.62
N THR A 648 10.52 -43.64 4.45
CA THR A 648 10.10 -43.42 5.84
C THR A 648 9.15 -42.26 6.06
N GLU A 649 9.11 -41.28 5.15
CA GLU A 649 8.29 -40.04 5.26
C GLU A 649 6.84 -40.31 5.65
N ARG A 650 6.23 -41.32 5.05
CA ARG A 650 4.80 -41.64 5.27
C ARG A 650 4.51 -42.25 6.63
N TYR A 651 5.49 -42.95 7.20
CA TYR A 651 5.33 -43.72 8.45
C TYR A 651 5.93 -42.99 9.67
N PHE A 652 6.99 -42.24 9.45
CA PHE A 652 7.74 -41.53 10.49
C PHE A 652 8.02 -40.07 10.09
N PRO A 653 6.98 -39.23 9.91
CA PRO A 653 7.12 -37.87 9.35
C PRO A 653 7.94 -36.91 10.24
N ASN A 654 8.09 -37.26 11.52
CA ASN A 654 8.81 -36.43 12.49
C ASN A 654 10.26 -36.91 12.76
N VAL A 655 10.71 -37.97 12.11
CA VAL A 655 12.07 -38.50 12.29
C VAL A 655 12.99 -37.86 11.26
N PRO A 656 13.97 -37.05 11.68
CA PRO A 656 14.96 -36.47 10.77
C PRO A 656 15.93 -37.56 10.26
N ILE A 657 16.22 -37.52 8.95
CA ILE A 657 17.17 -38.41 8.30
C ILE A 657 18.34 -37.61 7.83
N LEU A 658 19.50 -37.89 8.41
CA LEU A 658 20.77 -37.22 8.13
C LEU A 658 21.74 -38.12 7.38
N SER A 659 22.61 -37.52 6.60
CA SER A 659 23.77 -38.21 6.03
C SER A 659 25.05 -37.86 6.81
N TYR A 660 26.09 -38.75 6.70
CA TYR A 660 27.37 -38.47 7.32
C TYR A 660 28.00 -37.13 6.87
N ASN A 661 27.70 -36.66 5.66
CA ASN A 661 28.22 -35.42 5.12
C ASN A 661 27.48 -34.17 5.65
N GLU A 662 26.36 -34.34 6.33
CA GLU A 662 25.59 -33.25 6.96
C GLU A 662 26.01 -33.04 8.41
N LEU A 663 26.95 -33.81 8.93
CA LEU A 663 27.45 -33.67 10.29
C LEU A 663 28.72 -32.83 10.31
N GLU A 664 28.79 -31.89 11.24
CA GLU A 664 29.98 -31.06 11.43
C GLU A 664 31.10 -31.87 12.14
N SER A 665 32.35 -31.69 11.72
CA SER A 665 33.49 -32.48 12.20
C SER A 665 33.81 -32.30 13.69
N ASN A 666 33.30 -31.25 14.32
CA ASN A 666 33.50 -30.93 15.73
C ASN A 666 32.43 -31.54 16.66
N VAL A 667 31.46 -32.28 16.11
CA VAL A 667 30.36 -32.88 16.86
C VAL A 667 30.61 -34.37 17.07
N GLU A 668 30.48 -34.83 18.32
CA GLU A 668 30.58 -36.23 18.66
C GLU A 668 29.29 -36.97 18.31
N VAL A 669 29.39 -37.97 17.43
CA VAL A 669 28.25 -38.80 17.00
C VAL A 669 28.22 -40.09 17.79
N GLN A 670 27.19 -40.28 18.59
CA GLN A 670 27.00 -41.50 19.38
C GLN A 670 25.90 -42.35 18.73
N SER A 671 26.32 -43.51 18.17
CA SER A 671 25.33 -44.49 17.71
C SER A 671 24.69 -45.21 18.89
N VAL A 672 23.39 -45.11 19.04
CA VAL A 672 22.59 -45.73 20.11
C VAL A 672 21.96 -47.04 19.64
N GLY A 673 21.85 -47.22 18.33
CA GLY A 673 21.29 -48.44 17.75
C GLY A 673 21.65 -48.60 16.27
N VAL A 674 21.57 -49.83 15.79
CA VAL A 674 21.79 -50.15 14.37
C VAL A 674 20.55 -50.87 13.84
N VAL A 675 19.99 -50.35 12.75
CA VAL A 675 18.89 -51.02 12.03
C VAL A 675 19.47 -52.12 11.14
N ASN A 676 19.04 -53.33 11.35
CA ASN A 676 19.44 -54.48 10.57
C ASN A 676 18.23 -55.29 10.11
N ILE A 677 18.34 -55.89 8.93
CA ILE A 677 17.37 -56.87 8.39
C ILE A 677 18.05 -58.24 8.30
N ASP A 678 17.39 -59.27 8.72
CA ASP A 678 17.89 -60.65 8.69
C ASP A 678 18.12 -61.18 7.28
#